data_52b67df0845137f5cfbcd5deff223a94
#
_entry.id   52b67df0845137f5cfbcd5deff223a94
#
_cell.length_a   1.000
_cell.length_b   1.000
_cell.length_c   1.000
_cell.angle_alpha   90.00
_cell.angle_beta   90.00
_cell.angle_gamma   90.00
#
_symmetry.space_group_name_H-M   'P 1'
#
loop_
_entity.id
_entity.type
_entity.pdbx_description
1 polymer ?
#
loop_
_entity_poly.entity_id
_entity_poly.type
_entity_poly.pdbx_seq_one_letter_code
_entity_poly.pdbx_strand_id
1 'polypeptide(L)'
;MPALRRILPFTLIVALLGLSIPTPALAVSTGTEVQMGKQTDKDIIAGTGVVRDPLLNSWVHDVSERLWSQVARKDVPYNIKVLDTSDINAFSTLGGYVYLNEGLLDFVQSDDELASVIGHETGHIERRHGVTFPAKAQALNLLFGIASLFSPLVYRFGQIAQAGLLAKLSRADEIQADQYGLLLSSRAGYDPDATITNLRHLNALHSEHPDALTHYLETHPDPPARISHLLGYEQLNPKTRTAQQLLVQAIHDEDGARFNIAAMKFNQVLKTEPNNAVALLYLGQAQVALGQMNRGEQSLAAAAEKGTPETRSVALGRIAGLRAMHKRRSLLQPNLTLLREQLEATKAQQTQVAATLVSRRDAGRDQLKTLNARLESISYELPNFGRIDIRSGSRLETVLKNIEGMARSIDTTLDHGSYTINGIGSLEKNKESGLLKDNADILKEMQAPLNVSPMTPDSIALLPSYPRMFSEINASNGDMIRAVDAGRASIAMLDVGLGDLDIFLKALHQHANIDYFGDISQNDYNAILPSMSTANDSLGKTAVAASAAAQLFNMARSRQLETRVTLLGVGTTPERYASLQKSLRVRVKTEGLSYAAMSHAGLTPGEVAAATIVAADTNTSPSAVIQQAESSHRTIVDIANARGMHAGSLEIFLGLIYLNYVDDPEKEAHNVT
;
A
#
# COMPACT_ATOMS: atom_id res chain seq x y z
N MET A 1 -65.35 44.53 -35.05
CA MET A 1 -63.91 44.23 -34.84
C MET A 1 -63.68 43.70 -33.43
N PRO A 2 -63.79 42.40 -33.20
CA PRO A 2 -63.08 41.72 -32.12
C PRO A 2 -62.68 40.28 -32.57
N ALA A 3 -61.62 40.16 -33.37
CA ALA A 3 -61.14 38.86 -33.78
C ALA A 3 -59.60 38.76 -33.82
N LEU A 4 -58.87 39.79 -33.40
CA LEU A 4 -57.41 39.78 -33.53
C LEU A 4 -56.64 39.70 -32.16
N ARG A 5 -57.33 39.44 -31.06
CA ARG A 5 -56.69 39.42 -29.71
C ARG A 5 -56.51 38.03 -29.08
N ARG A 6 -56.78 36.94 -29.79
CA ARG A 6 -56.71 35.57 -29.22
C ARG A 6 -55.70 34.62 -29.86
N ILE A 7 -54.88 35.04 -30.82
CA ILE A 7 -53.93 34.14 -31.52
C ILE A 7 -52.48 34.32 -31.08
N LEU A 8 -52.11 35.48 -30.47
CA LEU A 8 -50.71 35.70 -30.01
C LEU A 8 -50.22 34.90 -28.80
N PRO A 9 -51.03 34.51 -27.81
CA PRO A 9 -50.49 33.75 -26.70
C PRO A 9 -50.26 32.24 -26.98
N PHE A 10 -50.92 31.67 -28.01
CA PHE A 10 -50.82 30.24 -28.30
C PHE A 10 -49.59 29.87 -29.14
N THR A 11 -49.17 30.76 -30.02
CA THR A 11 -47.94 30.58 -30.81
C THR A 11 -46.67 30.81 -29.99
N LEU A 12 -46.70 31.65 -28.98
CA LEU A 12 -45.55 31.85 -28.09
C LEU A 12 -45.37 30.72 -27.10
N ILE A 13 -46.45 30.05 -26.66
CA ILE A 13 -46.39 28.87 -25.77
C ILE A 13 -45.90 27.63 -26.52
N VAL A 14 -46.28 27.48 -27.80
CA VAL A 14 -45.79 26.36 -28.64
C VAL A 14 -44.32 26.57 -29.00
N ALA A 15 -43.83 27.78 -29.20
CA ALA A 15 -42.42 28.07 -29.42
C ALA A 15 -41.57 27.87 -28.16
N LEU A 16 -42.11 28.11 -26.94
CA LEU A 16 -41.44 27.84 -25.68
C LEU A 16 -41.48 26.35 -25.27
N LEU A 17 -42.49 25.60 -25.72
CA LEU A 17 -42.57 24.14 -25.52
C LEU A 17 -41.80 23.34 -26.59
N GLY A 18 -41.48 23.92 -27.73
CA GLY A 18 -40.69 23.31 -28.79
C GLY A 18 -39.17 23.35 -28.58
N LEU A 19 -38.67 24.07 -27.56
CA LEU A 19 -37.24 24.17 -27.26
C LEU A 19 -36.75 23.23 -26.16
N SER A 20 -37.58 22.33 -25.68
CA SER A 20 -37.20 21.26 -24.74
C SER A 20 -37.14 19.90 -25.47
N ILE A 21 -36.53 19.85 -26.65
CA ILE A 21 -36.00 18.59 -27.16
C ILE A 21 -34.74 18.37 -26.34
N PRO A 22 -34.66 17.33 -25.47
CA PRO A 22 -33.40 16.99 -24.87
C PRO A 22 -32.45 16.66 -26.03
N THR A 23 -31.49 17.51 -26.30
CA THR A 23 -30.38 17.14 -27.18
C THR A 23 -29.85 15.84 -26.62
N PRO A 24 -29.77 14.74 -27.41
CA PRO A 24 -29.17 13.52 -26.91
C PRO A 24 -27.80 13.91 -26.44
N ALA A 25 -27.52 13.67 -25.16
CA ALA A 25 -26.19 13.87 -24.61
C ALA A 25 -25.22 13.12 -25.52
N LEU A 26 -24.38 13.83 -26.25
CA LEU A 26 -23.41 13.23 -27.14
C LEU A 26 -22.57 12.30 -26.29
N ALA A 27 -22.78 11.00 -26.45
CA ALA A 27 -22.00 10.01 -25.70
C ALA A 27 -20.53 10.22 -26.06
N VAL A 28 -19.69 10.47 -25.07
CA VAL A 28 -18.24 10.62 -25.26
C VAL A 28 -17.71 9.37 -25.96
N SER A 29 -17.08 9.53 -27.12
CA SER A 29 -16.47 8.38 -27.82
C SER A 29 -15.29 7.82 -27.03
N THR A 30 -14.98 6.52 -27.21
CA THR A 30 -13.79 5.90 -26.60
C THR A 30 -12.51 6.68 -26.96
N GLY A 31 -12.39 7.15 -28.22
CA GLY A 31 -11.24 7.95 -28.63
C GLY A 31 -11.09 9.26 -27.86
N THR A 32 -12.20 9.97 -27.62
CA THR A 32 -12.22 11.19 -26.80
C THR A 32 -11.91 10.86 -25.34
N GLU A 33 -12.49 9.80 -24.79
CA GLU A 33 -12.24 9.30 -23.44
C GLU A 33 -10.75 9.02 -23.22
N VAL A 34 -10.09 8.34 -24.17
CA VAL A 34 -8.65 8.04 -24.13
C VAL A 34 -7.78 9.30 -24.19
N GLN A 35 -8.14 10.28 -25.03
CA GLN A 35 -7.38 11.54 -25.11
C GLN A 35 -7.50 12.36 -23.80
N MET A 36 -8.69 12.41 -23.22
CA MET A 36 -8.90 13.06 -21.92
C MET A 36 -8.08 12.35 -20.83
N GLY A 37 -8.12 11.01 -20.80
CA GLY A 37 -7.34 10.22 -19.85
C GLY A 37 -5.83 10.47 -19.94
N LYS A 38 -5.28 10.57 -21.15
CA LYS A 38 -3.85 10.91 -21.36
C LYS A 38 -3.46 12.28 -20.82
N GLN A 39 -4.34 13.25 -20.90
CA GLN A 39 -4.06 14.57 -20.31
C GLN A 39 -4.12 14.50 -18.79
N THR A 40 -5.18 13.92 -18.24
CA THR A 40 -5.36 13.70 -16.80
C THR A 40 -4.17 12.93 -16.20
N ASP A 41 -3.66 11.90 -16.89
CA ASP A 41 -2.49 11.13 -16.47
C ASP A 41 -1.24 11.99 -16.30
N LYS A 42 -0.97 12.89 -17.24
CA LYS A 42 0.17 13.83 -17.13
C LYS A 42 0.03 14.73 -15.91
N ASP A 43 -1.18 15.22 -15.67
CA ASP A 43 -1.46 16.14 -14.58
C ASP A 43 -1.32 15.43 -13.21
N ILE A 44 -1.83 14.20 -13.08
CA ILE A 44 -1.69 13.38 -11.87
C ILE A 44 -0.22 13.08 -11.58
N ILE A 45 0.53 12.59 -12.57
CA ILE A 45 1.97 12.29 -12.40
C ILE A 45 2.75 13.56 -12.04
N ALA A 46 2.42 14.66 -12.71
CA ALA A 46 3.03 15.94 -12.42
C ALA A 46 2.67 16.44 -11.01
N GLY A 47 1.49 16.09 -10.48
CA GLY A 47 1.02 16.46 -9.15
C GLY A 47 1.62 15.63 -8.01
N THR A 48 1.63 14.30 -8.13
CA THR A 48 1.93 13.40 -7.01
C THR A 48 3.30 12.71 -7.15
N GLY A 49 3.79 12.51 -8.39
CA GLY A 49 4.95 11.66 -8.64
C GLY A 49 4.56 10.19 -8.80
N VAL A 50 5.52 9.37 -9.21
CA VAL A 50 5.35 7.93 -9.36
C VAL A 50 6.51 7.19 -8.71
N VAL A 51 6.22 6.08 -8.05
CA VAL A 51 7.22 5.17 -7.51
C VAL A 51 7.92 4.47 -8.68
N ARG A 52 9.25 4.55 -8.71
CA ARG A 52 10.10 3.98 -9.77
C ARG A 52 10.88 2.77 -9.27
N ASP A 53 10.20 1.89 -8.55
CA ASP A 53 10.78 0.64 -8.07
C ASP A 53 10.45 -0.49 -9.05
N PRO A 54 11.46 -1.19 -9.60
CA PRO A 54 11.25 -2.23 -10.61
C PRO A 54 10.45 -3.41 -10.08
N LEU A 55 10.72 -3.87 -8.85
CA LEU A 55 10.07 -5.04 -8.27
C LEU A 55 8.61 -4.74 -7.95
N LEU A 56 8.32 -3.60 -7.31
CA LEU A 56 6.98 -3.17 -6.97
C LEU A 56 6.10 -2.97 -8.22
N ASN A 57 6.63 -2.26 -9.21
CA ASN A 57 5.93 -2.04 -10.48
C ASN A 57 5.70 -3.35 -11.24
N SER A 58 6.66 -4.30 -11.22
CA SER A 58 6.47 -5.62 -11.83
C SER A 58 5.35 -6.41 -11.15
N TRP A 59 5.28 -6.39 -9.82
CA TRP A 59 4.20 -7.06 -9.08
C TRP A 59 2.83 -6.49 -9.45
N VAL A 60 2.66 -5.17 -9.39
CA VAL A 60 1.41 -4.50 -9.76
C VAL A 60 1.02 -4.77 -11.21
N HIS A 61 2.01 -4.74 -12.12
CA HIS A 61 1.80 -5.00 -13.54
C HIS A 61 1.35 -6.44 -13.79
N ASP A 62 1.98 -7.44 -13.17
CA ASP A 62 1.61 -8.85 -13.34
C ASP A 62 0.16 -9.12 -12.90
N VAL A 63 -0.26 -8.54 -11.76
CA VAL A 63 -1.64 -8.66 -11.28
C VAL A 63 -2.62 -7.99 -12.23
N SER A 64 -2.30 -6.78 -12.70
CA SER A 64 -3.17 -6.02 -13.60
C SER A 64 -3.31 -6.66 -14.98
N GLU A 65 -2.21 -7.11 -15.60
CA GLU A 65 -2.22 -7.79 -16.91
C GLU A 65 -3.09 -9.04 -16.89
N ARG A 66 -2.97 -9.84 -15.84
CA ARG A 66 -3.79 -11.03 -15.67
C ARG A 66 -5.28 -10.71 -15.58
N LEU A 67 -5.67 -9.64 -14.87
CA LEU A 67 -7.03 -9.13 -14.81
C LEU A 67 -7.48 -8.61 -16.17
N TRP A 68 -6.68 -7.76 -16.81
CA TRP A 68 -7.04 -7.10 -18.07
C TRP A 68 -7.07 -8.05 -19.28
N SER A 69 -6.48 -9.24 -19.16
CA SER A 69 -6.72 -10.31 -20.14
C SER A 69 -8.21 -10.67 -20.25
N GLN A 70 -9.01 -10.44 -19.21
CA GLN A 70 -10.42 -10.81 -19.06
C GLN A 70 -11.41 -9.66 -19.26
N VAL A 71 -10.97 -8.41 -19.49
CA VAL A 71 -11.86 -7.24 -19.67
C VAL A 71 -12.69 -7.33 -20.95
N ALA A 72 -13.85 -6.67 -20.96
CA ALA A 72 -14.73 -6.62 -22.13
C ALA A 72 -14.35 -5.51 -23.12
N ARG A 73 -13.96 -4.33 -22.62
CA ARG A 73 -13.59 -3.18 -23.47
C ARG A 73 -12.13 -3.27 -23.94
N LYS A 74 -11.89 -4.05 -25.00
CA LYS A 74 -10.54 -4.23 -25.60
C LYS A 74 -10.04 -3.00 -26.38
N ASP A 75 -10.89 -2.03 -26.63
CA ASP A 75 -10.60 -0.75 -27.29
C ASP A 75 -10.04 0.33 -26.36
N VAL A 76 -9.95 0.04 -25.05
CA VAL A 76 -9.37 0.91 -24.03
C VAL A 76 -7.94 0.47 -23.72
N PRO A 77 -6.94 1.37 -23.79
CA PRO A 77 -5.55 1.04 -23.39
C PRO A 77 -5.42 1.13 -21.86
N TYR A 78 -5.55 -0.01 -21.17
CA TYR A 78 -5.40 -0.04 -19.73
C TYR A 78 -3.96 0.24 -19.32
N ASN A 79 -3.78 1.08 -18.31
CA ASN A 79 -2.50 1.46 -17.73
C ASN A 79 -2.62 1.54 -16.20
N ILE A 80 -1.59 1.09 -15.48
CA ILE A 80 -1.52 1.20 -14.03
C ILE A 80 -0.25 1.92 -13.60
N LYS A 81 -0.35 2.71 -12.52
CA LYS A 81 0.78 3.43 -11.93
C LYS A 81 0.69 3.42 -10.43
N VAL A 82 1.83 3.33 -9.79
CA VAL A 82 1.97 3.51 -8.34
C VAL A 82 2.37 4.95 -8.07
N LEU A 83 1.57 5.64 -7.29
CA LEU A 83 1.81 7.02 -6.88
C LEU A 83 2.62 7.06 -5.59
N ASP A 84 3.55 8.02 -5.52
CA ASP A 84 4.44 8.26 -4.38
C ASP A 84 3.68 9.03 -3.28
N THR A 85 2.77 8.33 -2.59
CA THR A 85 1.98 8.86 -1.46
C THR A 85 1.64 7.76 -0.48
N SER A 86 1.68 8.08 0.81
CA SER A 86 1.39 7.17 1.92
C SER A 86 -0.10 6.97 2.21
N ASP A 87 -0.99 7.71 1.53
CA ASP A 87 -2.43 7.56 1.70
C ASP A 87 -2.91 6.18 1.21
N ILE A 88 -3.77 5.52 1.97
CA ILE A 88 -4.41 4.27 1.56
C ILE A 88 -5.53 4.62 0.58
N ASN A 89 -5.24 4.59 -0.72
CA ASN A 89 -6.21 4.90 -1.76
C ASN A 89 -5.86 4.24 -3.09
N ALA A 90 -6.87 4.02 -3.92
CA ALA A 90 -6.77 3.71 -5.34
C ALA A 90 -7.87 4.45 -6.09
N PHE A 91 -7.66 4.75 -7.34
CA PHE A 91 -8.69 5.35 -8.17
C PHE A 91 -8.43 5.12 -9.66
N SER A 92 -9.47 5.24 -10.45
CA SER A 92 -9.39 5.16 -11.89
C SER A 92 -9.87 6.46 -12.55
N THR A 93 -9.32 6.73 -13.74
CA THR A 93 -9.72 7.87 -14.55
C THR A 93 -10.16 7.44 -15.94
N LEU A 94 -10.60 8.40 -16.75
CA LEU A 94 -10.98 8.18 -18.13
C LEU A 94 -9.84 7.54 -18.94
N GLY A 95 -10.19 6.76 -19.96
CA GLY A 95 -9.23 6.25 -20.93
C GLY A 95 -8.39 5.06 -20.45
N GLY A 96 -8.78 4.40 -19.35
CA GLY A 96 -8.16 3.16 -18.91
C GLY A 96 -7.01 3.32 -17.89
N TYR A 97 -6.89 4.45 -17.24
CA TYR A 97 -5.84 4.68 -16.25
C TYR A 97 -6.31 4.30 -14.84
N VAL A 98 -5.50 3.48 -14.17
CA VAL A 98 -5.66 3.07 -12.77
C VAL A 98 -4.45 3.55 -11.99
N TYR A 99 -4.68 4.08 -10.80
CA TYR A 99 -3.64 4.57 -9.89
C TYR A 99 -3.79 3.87 -8.55
N LEU A 100 -2.68 3.40 -8.03
CA LEU A 100 -2.57 2.85 -6.68
C LEU A 100 -1.60 3.73 -5.90
N ASN A 101 -2.01 4.18 -4.74
CA ASN A 101 -1.09 4.84 -3.83
C ASN A 101 -0.16 3.80 -3.19
N GLU A 102 1.09 4.16 -2.91
CA GLU A 102 2.03 3.26 -2.24
C GLU A 102 1.49 2.79 -0.88
N GLY A 103 0.83 3.68 -0.12
CA GLY A 103 0.17 3.33 1.14
C GLY A 103 -0.90 2.23 1.01
N LEU A 104 -1.58 2.12 -0.14
CA LEU A 104 -2.48 1.00 -0.38
C LEU A 104 -1.72 -0.32 -0.59
N LEU A 105 -0.57 -0.28 -1.25
CA LEU A 105 0.24 -1.48 -1.47
C LEU A 105 0.84 -2.01 -0.16
N ASP A 106 1.12 -1.13 0.79
CA ASP A 106 1.50 -1.49 2.15
C ASP A 106 0.32 -2.08 2.96
N PHE A 107 -0.90 -1.70 2.62
CA PHE A 107 -2.12 -2.15 3.29
C PHE A 107 -2.62 -3.51 2.80
N VAL A 108 -2.57 -3.82 1.50
CA VAL A 108 -3.10 -5.08 0.95
C VAL A 108 -2.24 -6.28 1.39
N GLN A 109 -2.91 -7.40 1.70
CA GLN A 109 -2.28 -8.55 2.33
C GLN A 109 -1.96 -9.69 1.35
N SER A 110 -2.44 -9.61 0.11
CA SER A 110 -2.25 -10.66 -0.89
C SER A 110 -2.43 -10.14 -2.31
N ASP A 111 -1.97 -10.95 -3.30
CA ASP A 111 -2.24 -10.70 -4.71
C ASP A 111 -3.74 -10.70 -5.02
N ASP A 112 -4.51 -11.50 -4.28
CA ASP A 112 -5.96 -11.56 -4.47
C ASP A 112 -6.65 -10.28 -3.97
N GLU A 113 -6.18 -9.70 -2.85
CA GLU A 113 -6.67 -8.40 -2.39
C GLU A 113 -6.26 -7.27 -3.33
N LEU A 114 -5.01 -7.27 -3.79
CA LEU A 114 -4.57 -6.31 -4.83
C LEU A 114 -5.42 -6.46 -6.09
N ALA A 115 -5.69 -7.69 -6.54
CA ALA A 115 -6.54 -7.97 -7.68
C ALA A 115 -7.98 -7.50 -7.46
N SER A 116 -8.49 -7.60 -6.23
CA SER A 116 -9.83 -7.11 -5.89
C SER A 116 -9.95 -5.60 -6.04
N VAL A 117 -8.93 -4.86 -5.60
CA VAL A 117 -8.87 -3.38 -5.74
C VAL A 117 -8.73 -2.99 -7.22
N ILE A 118 -7.75 -3.55 -7.93
CA ILE A 118 -7.56 -3.25 -9.37
C ILE A 118 -8.80 -3.66 -10.17
N GLY A 119 -9.45 -4.76 -9.81
CA GLY A 119 -10.69 -5.23 -10.42
C GLY A 119 -11.84 -4.25 -10.20
N HIS A 120 -11.97 -3.69 -9.00
CA HIS A 120 -12.94 -2.65 -8.66
C HIS A 120 -12.73 -1.39 -9.50
N GLU A 121 -11.49 -0.88 -9.56
CA GLU A 121 -11.15 0.28 -10.38
C GLU A 121 -11.38 0.04 -11.86
N THR A 122 -11.04 -1.17 -12.35
CA THR A 122 -11.36 -1.60 -13.71
C THR A 122 -12.87 -1.62 -13.93
N GLY A 123 -13.66 -2.00 -12.92
CA GLY A 123 -15.12 -1.95 -12.96
C GLY A 123 -15.67 -0.55 -13.24
N HIS A 124 -15.10 0.49 -12.62
CA HIS A 124 -15.46 1.88 -12.90
C HIS A 124 -15.19 2.27 -14.36
N ILE A 125 -14.05 1.85 -14.92
CA ILE A 125 -13.70 2.09 -16.35
C ILE A 125 -14.65 1.34 -17.27
N GLU A 126 -14.91 0.07 -17.03
CA GLU A 126 -15.78 -0.80 -17.85
C GLU A 126 -17.23 -0.32 -17.84
N ARG A 127 -17.72 0.15 -16.70
CA ARG A 127 -19.06 0.73 -16.54
C ARG A 127 -19.14 2.20 -16.95
N ARG A 128 -17.98 2.81 -17.31
CA ARG A 128 -17.87 4.20 -17.74
C ARG A 128 -18.41 5.22 -16.72
N HIS A 129 -18.24 4.94 -15.42
CA HIS A 129 -18.75 5.80 -14.35
C HIS A 129 -18.21 7.22 -14.43
N GLY A 130 -16.96 7.42 -14.89
CA GLY A 130 -16.38 8.74 -15.14
C GLY A 130 -17.01 9.52 -16.32
N VAL A 131 -17.71 8.84 -17.23
CA VAL A 131 -18.25 9.45 -18.46
C VAL A 131 -19.74 9.78 -18.37
N THR A 132 -20.48 9.17 -17.44
CA THR A 132 -21.94 9.26 -17.33
C THR A 132 -22.48 10.61 -16.82
N PHE A 133 -21.66 11.67 -16.78
CA PHE A 133 -22.07 13.00 -16.33
C PHE A 133 -22.03 14.05 -17.48
N PRO A 134 -23.06 14.12 -18.36
CA PRO A 134 -23.07 15.04 -19.51
C PRO A 134 -22.96 16.53 -19.12
N ALA A 135 -23.53 16.91 -18.00
CA ALA A 135 -23.44 18.30 -17.49
C ALA A 135 -22.04 18.62 -16.92
N LYS A 136 -21.27 17.61 -16.52
CA LYS A 136 -19.91 17.78 -15.99
C LYS A 136 -18.84 17.77 -17.07
N ALA A 137 -19.07 17.19 -18.24
CA ALA A 137 -18.10 17.22 -19.35
C ALA A 137 -17.83 18.65 -19.86
N GLN A 138 -18.85 19.52 -19.88
CA GLN A 138 -18.66 20.95 -20.19
C GLN A 138 -18.01 21.71 -19.01
N ALA A 139 -18.36 21.36 -17.77
CA ALA A 139 -17.70 21.90 -16.58
C ALA A 139 -16.27 21.36 -16.41
N LEU A 140 -16.00 20.12 -16.86
CA LEU A 140 -14.66 19.53 -16.88
C LEU A 140 -13.73 20.29 -17.83
N ASN A 141 -14.14 20.65 -19.04
CA ASN A 141 -13.33 21.47 -19.93
C ASN A 141 -13.03 22.87 -19.37
N LEU A 142 -13.94 23.42 -18.57
CA LEU A 142 -13.72 24.67 -17.85
C LEU A 142 -12.85 24.48 -16.58
N LEU A 143 -13.00 23.34 -15.89
CA LEU A 143 -12.27 23.00 -14.67
C LEU A 143 -10.89 22.41 -14.96
N PHE A 144 -10.67 21.71 -16.07
CA PHE A 144 -9.33 21.26 -16.48
C PHE A 144 -8.40 22.41 -16.79
N GLY A 145 -8.91 23.49 -17.38
CA GLY A 145 -8.15 24.74 -17.53
C GLY A 145 -7.79 25.41 -16.20
N ILE A 146 -8.57 25.16 -15.14
CA ILE A 146 -8.40 25.78 -13.82
C ILE A 146 -7.71 24.81 -12.85
N ALA A 147 -8.03 23.51 -12.89
CA ALA A 147 -7.47 22.49 -11.99
C ALA A 147 -6.00 22.18 -12.30
N SER A 148 -5.57 22.29 -13.57
CA SER A 148 -4.16 22.22 -13.93
C SER A 148 -3.31 23.32 -13.32
N LEU A 149 -3.93 24.44 -12.94
CA LEU A 149 -3.26 25.58 -12.30
C LEU A 149 -3.11 25.44 -10.78
N PHE A 150 -3.94 24.59 -10.14
CA PHE A 150 -4.06 24.54 -8.68
C PHE A 150 -4.01 23.12 -8.11
N SER A 151 -3.69 22.13 -8.95
CA SER A 151 -3.87 20.70 -8.69
C SER A 151 -3.36 20.21 -7.30
N PRO A 152 -2.13 20.48 -6.84
CA PRO A 152 -1.66 19.96 -5.55
C PRO A 152 -2.18 20.73 -4.34
N LEU A 153 -2.22 22.06 -4.39
CA LEU A 153 -2.78 22.88 -3.31
C LEU A 153 -4.29 22.68 -3.16
N VAL A 154 -5.00 22.54 -4.28
CA VAL A 154 -6.44 22.31 -4.31
C VAL A 154 -6.80 20.88 -3.94
N TYR A 155 -5.97 19.90 -4.27
CA TYR A 155 -6.15 18.51 -3.85
C TYR A 155 -6.13 18.37 -2.33
N ARG A 156 -5.29 19.11 -1.67
CA ARG A 156 -5.16 19.09 -0.20
C ARG A 156 -6.10 20.06 0.53
N PHE A 157 -6.35 21.21 -0.05
CA PHE A 157 -7.36 22.19 0.44
C PHE A 157 -8.76 21.92 -0.10
N GLY A 158 -8.94 20.92 -0.83
CA GLY A 158 -9.92 19.85 -0.87
C GLY A 158 -11.34 20.15 -1.12
N GLN A 159 -11.74 21.17 -1.79
CA GLN A 159 -13.16 21.24 -2.18
C GLN A 159 -13.42 21.48 -3.66
N ILE A 160 -12.43 21.89 -4.42
CA ILE A 160 -12.65 22.27 -5.83
C ILE A 160 -12.11 21.24 -6.82
N ALA A 161 -10.98 20.58 -6.54
CA ALA A 161 -10.43 19.56 -7.43
C ALA A 161 -11.15 18.21 -7.30
N GLN A 162 -11.57 17.82 -6.10
CA GLN A 162 -12.41 16.62 -5.88
C GLN A 162 -13.77 16.73 -6.58
N ALA A 163 -14.32 17.92 -6.75
CA ALA A 163 -15.60 18.11 -7.43
C ALA A 163 -15.54 17.82 -8.94
N GLY A 164 -14.37 17.78 -9.54
CA GLY A 164 -14.21 17.61 -10.99
C GLY A 164 -13.63 16.27 -11.45
N LEU A 165 -12.62 15.76 -10.77
CA LEU A 165 -11.93 14.50 -11.14
C LEU A 165 -12.46 13.27 -10.40
N LEU A 166 -12.79 13.44 -9.11
CA LEU A 166 -13.34 12.41 -8.26
C LEU A 166 -14.77 12.82 -7.88
N ALA A 167 -15.68 12.84 -8.85
CA ALA A 167 -17.09 12.97 -8.54
C ALA A 167 -17.45 11.86 -7.55
N LYS A 168 -18.01 12.23 -6.39
CA LYS A 168 -18.51 11.26 -5.41
C LYS A 168 -19.38 10.24 -6.14
N LEU A 169 -18.87 9.04 -6.26
CA LEU A 169 -19.55 7.93 -6.92
C LEU A 169 -20.80 7.60 -6.11
N SER A 170 -21.87 7.26 -6.79
CA SER A 170 -23.09 6.83 -6.09
C SER A 170 -22.89 5.42 -5.53
N ARG A 171 -23.65 5.08 -4.47
CA ARG A 171 -23.67 3.69 -3.97
C ARG A 171 -23.98 2.67 -5.06
N ALA A 172 -24.77 3.05 -6.07
CA ALA A 172 -25.09 2.18 -7.20
C ALA A 172 -23.86 1.96 -8.10
N ASP A 173 -23.02 2.97 -8.29
CA ASP A 173 -21.78 2.87 -9.06
C ASP A 173 -20.76 1.97 -8.35
N GLU A 174 -20.65 2.11 -7.00
CA GLU A 174 -19.81 1.24 -6.17
C GLU A 174 -20.23 -0.23 -6.27
N ILE A 175 -21.54 -0.50 -6.15
CA ILE A 175 -22.07 -1.86 -6.27
C ILE A 175 -21.80 -2.45 -7.67
N GLN A 176 -21.91 -1.66 -8.73
CA GLN A 176 -21.59 -2.11 -10.07
C GLN A 176 -20.10 -2.38 -10.26
N ALA A 177 -19.24 -1.54 -9.69
CA ALA A 177 -17.79 -1.73 -9.71
C ALA A 177 -17.38 -2.97 -8.92
N ASP A 178 -17.94 -3.18 -7.73
CA ASP A 178 -17.72 -4.39 -6.91
C ASP A 178 -18.15 -5.66 -7.66
N GLN A 179 -19.34 -5.65 -8.27
CA GLN A 179 -19.84 -6.79 -9.03
C GLN A 179 -18.94 -7.11 -10.21
N TYR A 180 -18.51 -6.10 -10.95
CA TYR A 180 -17.62 -6.29 -12.09
C TYR A 180 -16.24 -6.78 -11.65
N GLY A 181 -15.66 -6.14 -10.62
CA GLY A 181 -14.38 -6.50 -10.05
C GLY A 181 -14.34 -7.92 -9.52
N LEU A 182 -15.39 -8.35 -8.78
CA LEU A 182 -15.54 -9.73 -8.31
C LEU A 182 -15.53 -10.74 -9.46
N LEU A 183 -16.32 -10.49 -10.52
CA LEU A 183 -16.40 -11.37 -11.68
C LEU A 183 -15.07 -11.38 -12.46
N LEU A 184 -14.42 -10.23 -12.60
CA LEU A 184 -13.15 -10.08 -13.29
C LEU A 184 -12.04 -10.85 -12.57
N SER A 185 -11.90 -10.66 -11.24
CA SER A 185 -10.93 -11.34 -10.40
C SER A 185 -11.13 -12.86 -10.41
N SER A 186 -12.39 -13.32 -10.28
CA SER A 186 -12.72 -14.75 -10.36
C SER A 186 -12.35 -15.37 -11.70
N ARG A 187 -12.61 -14.68 -12.83
CA ARG A 187 -12.25 -15.16 -14.18
C ARG A 187 -10.74 -15.18 -14.39
N ALA A 188 -10.02 -14.25 -13.81
CA ALA A 188 -8.56 -14.21 -13.80
C ALA A 188 -7.94 -15.24 -12.87
N GLY A 189 -8.75 -16.00 -12.10
CA GLY A 189 -8.30 -17.07 -11.20
C GLY A 189 -7.78 -16.58 -9.85
N TYR A 190 -8.18 -15.37 -9.43
CA TYR A 190 -7.98 -14.87 -8.08
C TYR A 190 -9.11 -15.32 -7.14
N ASP A 191 -8.82 -15.37 -5.84
CA ASP A 191 -9.81 -15.75 -4.83
C ASP A 191 -10.89 -14.65 -4.71
N PRO A 192 -12.16 -14.96 -4.99
CA PRO A 192 -13.23 -13.99 -4.87
C PRO A 192 -13.46 -13.51 -3.42
N ASP A 193 -13.07 -14.29 -2.40
CA ASP A 193 -13.21 -13.91 -1.00
C ASP A 193 -12.34 -12.70 -0.63
N ALA A 194 -11.26 -12.47 -1.36
CA ALA A 194 -10.36 -11.35 -1.14
C ALA A 194 -11.06 -9.99 -1.26
N THR A 195 -12.12 -9.87 -2.07
CA THR A 195 -12.95 -8.66 -2.13
C THR A 195 -13.62 -8.37 -0.79
N ILE A 196 -14.10 -9.41 -0.09
CA ILE A 196 -14.72 -9.27 1.23
C ILE A 196 -13.66 -8.99 2.30
N THR A 197 -12.52 -9.70 2.27
CA THR A 197 -11.46 -9.51 3.28
C THR A 197 -10.87 -8.11 3.18
N ASN A 198 -10.57 -7.61 1.99
CA ASN A 198 -10.09 -6.25 1.78
C ASN A 198 -11.07 -5.18 2.33
N LEU A 199 -12.37 -5.30 2.02
CA LEU A 199 -13.38 -4.39 2.54
C LEU A 199 -13.53 -4.47 4.07
N ARG A 200 -13.34 -5.66 4.68
CA ARG A 200 -13.33 -5.82 6.14
C ARG A 200 -12.11 -5.16 6.77
N HIS A 201 -10.93 -5.30 6.18
CA HIS A 201 -9.71 -4.64 6.64
C HIS A 201 -9.88 -3.12 6.59
N LEU A 202 -10.40 -2.57 5.49
CA LEU A 202 -10.71 -1.14 5.37
C LEU A 202 -11.71 -0.67 6.44
N ASN A 203 -12.77 -1.44 6.68
CA ASN A 203 -13.77 -1.10 7.70
C ASN A 203 -13.20 -1.17 9.12
N ALA A 204 -12.34 -2.14 9.42
CA ALA A 204 -11.67 -2.27 10.71
C ALA A 204 -10.71 -1.12 10.95
N LEU A 205 -9.86 -0.80 9.98
CA LEU A 205 -8.95 0.35 10.06
C LEU A 205 -9.69 1.67 10.26
N HIS A 206 -10.82 1.88 9.56
CA HIS A 206 -11.65 3.08 9.78
C HIS A 206 -12.20 3.17 11.20
N SER A 207 -12.57 2.03 11.81
CA SER A 207 -13.09 2.01 13.18
C SER A 207 -12.03 2.37 14.22
N GLU A 208 -10.77 2.01 13.97
CA GLU A 208 -9.64 2.26 14.87
C GLU A 208 -8.94 3.60 14.58
N HIS A 209 -8.82 3.96 13.30
CA HIS A 209 -8.13 5.14 12.79
C HIS A 209 -8.98 5.86 11.72
N PRO A 210 -10.04 6.60 12.11
CA PRO A 210 -10.95 7.23 11.16
C PRO A 210 -10.27 8.14 10.14
N ASP A 211 -9.18 8.82 10.53
CA ASP A 211 -8.46 9.75 9.67
C ASP A 211 -7.63 9.05 8.58
N ALA A 212 -7.21 7.81 8.80
CA ALA A 212 -6.37 7.06 7.86
C ALA A 212 -7.06 6.73 6.53
N LEU A 213 -8.40 6.65 6.51
CA LEU A 213 -9.20 6.31 5.34
C LEU A 213 -10.10 7.44 4.85
N THR A 214 -9.85 8.68 5.30
CA THR A 214 -10.72 9.81 4.94
C THR A 214 -10.87 9.94 3.43
N HIS A 215 -9.77 9.95 2.68
CA HIS A 215 -9.79 10.11 1.22
C HIS A 215 -10.40 8.88 0.52
N TYR A 216 -10.11 7.67 0.98
CA TYR A 216 -10.71 6.46 0.43
C TYR A 216 -12.24 6.46 0.58
N LEU A 217 -12.75 6.76 1.78
CA LEU A 217 -14.18 6.73 2.06
C LEU A 217 -14.96 7.90 1.43
N GLU A 218 -14.28 9.01 1.11
CA GLU A 218 -14.87 10.10 0.35
C GLU A 218 -15.18 9.69 -1.10
N THR A 219 -14.33 8.84 -1.70
CA THR A 219 -14.49 8.35 -3.07
C THR A 219 -15.22 7.01 -3.13
N HIS A 220 -15.02 6.12 -2.16
CA HIS A 220 -15.56 4.76 -2.08
C HIS A 220 -16.35 4.52 -0.78
N PRO A 221 -17.55 5.09 -0.66
CA PRO A 221 -18.30 5.03 0.60
C PRO A 221 -18.83 3.65 0.95
N ASP A 222 -19.13 3.46 2.26
CA ASP A 222 -20.00 2.44 2.82
C ASP A 222 -19.52 0.98 2.67
N PRO A 223 -18.28 0.62 3.15
CA PRO A 223 -17.81 -0.77 3.11
C PRO A 223 -18.78 -1.78 3.70
N PRO A 224 -19.48 -1.55 4.84
CA PRO A 224 -20.45 -2.50 5.38
C PRO A 224 -21.62 -2.84 4.45
N ALA A 225 -22.17 -1.83 3.75
CA ALA A 225 -23.27 -2.07 2.81
C ALA A 225 -22.77 -2.81 1.55
N ARG A 226 -21.56 -2.51 1.08
CA ARG A 226 -20.91 -3.22 -0.03
C ARG A 226 -20.66 -4.68 0.31
N ILE A 227 -20.12 -4.99 1.49
CA ILE A 227 -19.95 -6.36 2.00
C ILE A 227 -21.29 -7.11 2.03
N SER A 228 -22.33 -6.49 2.61
CA SER A 228 -23.67 -7.10 2.70
C SER A 228 -24.24 -7.45 1.33
N HIS A 229 -24.03 -6.59 0.33
CA HIS A 229 -24.46 -6.83 -1.04
C HIS A 229 -23.66 -7.97 -1.70
N LEU A 230 -22.33 -7.95 -1.57
CA LEU A 230 -21.45 -8.97 -2.15
C LEU A 230 -21.71 -10.37 -1.62
N LEU A 231 -22.03 -10.52 -0.32
CA LEU A 231 -22.40 -11.80 0.29
C LEU A 231 -23.69 -12.41 -0.27
N GLY A 232 -24.48 -11.64 -1.03
CA GLY A 232 -25.62 -12.12 -1.80
C GLY A 232 -25.25 -12.91 -3.06
N TYR A 233 -24.02 -12.79 -3.57
CA TYR A 233 -23.57 -13.53 -4.74
C TYR A 233 -23.20 -14.98 -4.39
N GLU A 234 -23.54 -15.90 -5.31
CA GLU A 234 -23.29 -17.33 -5.13
C GLU A 234 -21.78 -17.63 -4.89
N GLN A 235 -20.90 -16.91 -5.58
CA GLN A 235 -19.44 -17.05 -5.47
C GLN A 235 -18.91 -16.78 -4.06
N LEU A 236 -19.58 -15.90 -3.30
CA LEU A 236 -19.15 -15.47 -1.97
C LEU A 236 -20.02 -16.02 -0.85
N ASN A 237 -21.12 -16.71 -1.17
CA ASN A 237 -22.02 -17.26 -0.17
C ASN A 237 -21.43 -18.56 0.43
N PRO A 238 -21.01 -18.56 1.70
CA PRO A 238 -20.42 -19.74 2.31
C PRO A 238 -21.38 -20.95 2.37
N LYS A 239 -22.70 -20.71 2.27
CA LYS A 239 -23.72 -21.76 2.33
C LYS A 239 -23.91 -22.48 1.00
N THR A 240 -23.49 -21.90 -0.11
CA THR A 240 -23.66 -22.48 -1.46
C THR A 240 -22.39 -23.15 -1.99
N ARG A 241 -21.23 -22.94 -1.34
CA ARG A 241 -19.96 -23.55 -1.74
C ARG A 241 -19.92 -25.02 -1.42
N THR A 242 -19.60 -25.83 -2.42
CA THR A 242 -19.35 -27.27 -2.23
C THR A 242 -17.97 -27.51 -1.61
N ALA A 243 -17.81 -28.66 -0.93
CA ALA A 243 -16.52 -29.09 -0.40
C ALA A 243 -15.43 -29.15 -1.50
N GLN A 244 -15.82 -29.55 -2.71
CA GLN A 244 -14.91 -29.59 -3.85
C GLN A 244 -14.43 -28.20 -4.29
N GLN A 245 -15.29 -27.19 -4.31
CA GLN A 245 -14.91 -25.81 -4.62
C GLN A 245 -13.98 -25.25 -3.55
N LEU A 246 -14.29 -25.46 -2.27
CA LEU A 246 -13.41 -25.07 -1.16
C LEU A 246 -12.06 -25.77 -1.21
N LEU A 247 -12.03 -27.06 -1.57
CA LEU A 247 -10.78 -27.81 -1.70
C LEU A 247 -9.87 -27.24 -2.80
N VAL A 248 -10.43 -26.92 -3.96
CA VAL A 248 -9.67 -26.32 -5.07
C VAL A 248 -9.12 -24.95 -4.68
N GLN A 249 -9.93 -24.11 -4.01
CA GLN A 249 -9.48 -22.82 -3.49
C GLN A 249 -8.38 -22.98 -2.44
N ALA A 250 -8.54 -23.90 -1.49
CA ALA A 250 -7.54 -24.16 -0.46
C ALA A 250 -6.19 -24.62 -1.02
N ILE A 251 -6.21 -25.45 -2.07
CA ILE A 251 -5.00 -25.87 -2.79
C ILE A 251 -4.36 -24.68 -3.50
N HIS A 252 -5.17 -23.83 -4.14
CA HIS A 252 -4.67 -22.61 -4.76
C HIS A 252 -4.00 -21.67 -3.73
N ASP A 253 -4.58 -21.52 -2.53
CA ASP A 253 -3.98 -20.76 -1.45
C ASP A 253 -2.66 -21.37 -0.97
N GLU A 254 -2.61 -22.68 -0.82
CA GLU A 254 -1.37 -23.39 -0.44
C GLU A 254 -0.28 -23.24 -1.51
N ASP A 255 -0.65 -23.30 -2.79
CA ASP A 255 0.27 -23.06 -3.91
C ASP A 255 0.76 -21.61 -3.96
N GLY A 256 -0.09 -20.65 -3.59
CA GLY A 256 0.25 -19.24 -3.40
C GLY A 256 1.03 -18.94 -2.13
N ALA A 257 1.41 -19.97 -1.34
CA ALA A 257 2.08 -19.86 -0.04
C ALA A 257 1.26 -19.14 1.05
N ARG A 258 -0.06 -19.04 0.90
CA ARG A 258 -1.01 -18.49 1.89
C ARG A 258 -1.43 -19.58 2.87
N PHE A 259 -0.49 -20.07 3.68
CA PHE A 259 -0.66 -21.29 4.48
C PHE A 259 -1.75 -21.19 5.54
N ASN A 260 -1.95 -20.02 6.15
CA ASN A 260 -3.00 -19.77 7.13
C ASN A 260 -4.40 -19.85 6.51
N ILE A 261 -4.64 -19.17 5.38
CA ILE A 261 -5.92 -19.19 4.65
C ILE A 261 -6.20 -20.59 4.12
N ALA A 262 -5.18 -21.25 3.54
CA ALA A 262 -5.28 -22.63 3.08
C ALA A 262 -5.69 -23.58 4.21
N ALA A 263 -5.04 -23.51 5.38
CA ALA A 263 -5.37 -24.33 6.55
C ALA A 263 -6.79 -24.11 7.03
N MET A 264 -7.26 -22.86 7.04
CA MET A 264 -8.64 -22.52 7.41
C MET A 264 -9.65 -23.16 6.45
N LYS A 265 -9.44 -23.05 5.12
CA LYS A 265 -10.33 -23.62 4.10
C LYS A 265 -10.29 -25.16 4.10
N PHE A 266 -9.11 -25.80 4.27
CA PHE A 266 -9.04 -27.24 4.44
C PHE A 266 -9.82 -27.74 5.66
N ASN A 267 -9.76 -27.01 6.78
CA ASN A 267 -10.58 -27.33 7.96
C ASN A 267 -12.08 -27.20 7.67
N GLN A 268 -12.52 -26.27 6.83
CA GLN A 268 -13.92 -26.17 6.39
C GLN A 268 -14.33 -27.36 5.52
N VAL A 269 -13.48 -27.80 4.58
CA VAL A 269 -13.70 -29.05 3.81
C VAL A 269 -13.88 -30.24 4.74
N LEU A 270 -13.01 -30.39 5.74
CA LEU A 270 -13.02 -31.52 6.65
C LEU A 270 -14.23 -31.52 7.63
N LYS A 271 -14.94 -30.38 7.80
CA LYS A 271 -16.23 -30.35 8.55
C LYS A 271 -17.32 -31.14 7.81
N THR A 272 -17.33 -31.10 6.49
CA THR A 272 -18.30 -31.81 5.65
C THR A 272 -17.80 -33.16 5.15
N GLU A 273 -16.50 -33.29 4.93
CA GLU A 273 -15.84 -34.50 4.43
C GLU A 273 -14.66 -34.91 5.34
N PRO A 274 -14.91 -35.43 6.57
CA PRO A 274 -13.85 -35.70 7.56
C PRO A 274 -12.78 -36.70 7.12
N ASN A 275 -13.06 -37.49 6.09
CA ASN A 275 -12.17 -38.50 5.55
C ASN A 275 -11.51 -38.08 4.21
N ASN A 276 -11.63 -36.82 3.81
CA ASN A 276 -10.99 -36.33 2.59
C ASN A 276 -9.46 -36.34 2.76
N ALA A 277 -8.82 -37.37 2.26
CA ALA A 277 -7.37 -37.59 2.44
C ALA A 277 -6.51 -36.53 1.76
N VAL A 278 -6.99 -35.92 0.67
CA VAL A 278 -6.31 -34.81 -0.01
C VAL A 278 -6.33 -33.57 0.88
N ALA A 279 -7.49 -33.22 1.43
CA ALA A 279 -7.59 -32.10 2.36
C ALA A 279 -6.72 -32.31 3.61
N LEU A 280 -6.70 -33.54 4.17
CA LEU A 280 -5.82 -33.88 5.31
C LEU A 280 -4.32 -33.77 4.97
N LEU A 281 -3.92 -34.19 3.76
CA LEU A 281 -2.53 -34.11 3.32
C LEU A 281 -2.06 -32.64 3.23
N TYR A 282 -2.80 -31.82 2.52
CA TYR A 282 -2.47 -30.42 2.33
C TYR A 282 -2.62 -29.60 3.62
N LEU A 283 -3.62 -29.89 4.46
CA LEU A 283 -3.74 -29.32 5.81
C LEU A 283 -2.48 -29.62 6.64
N GLY A 284 -2.02 -30.87 6.61
CA GLY A 284 -0.80 -31.27 7.33
C GLY A 284 0.43 -30.49 6.85
N GLN A 285 0.55 -30.25 5.55
CA GLN A 285 1.64 -29.45 4.97
C GLN A 285 1.55 -27.97 5.40
N ALA A 286 0.36 -27.37 5.30
CA ALA A 286 0.13 -26.00 5.74
C ALA A 286 0.40 -25.83 7.24
N GLN A 287 -0.04 -26.77 8.09
CA GLN A 287 0.23 -26.77 9.52
C GLN A 287 1.73 -26.86 9.85
N VAL A 288 2.49 -27.67 9.10
CA VAL A 288 3.96 -27.74 9.24
C VAL A 288 4.60 -26.40 8.86
N ALA A 289 4.17 -25.79 7.76
CA ALA A 289 4.63 -24.45 7.34
C ALA A 289 4.37 -23.40 8.42
N LEU A 290 3.19 -23.46 9.05
CA LEU A 290 2.78 -22.57 10.16
C LEU A 290 3.46 -22.88 11.51
N GLY A 291 4.35 -23.89 11.58
CA GLY A 291 5.00 -24.28 12.84
C GLY A 291 4.15 -25.14 13.77
N GLN A 292 2.95 -25.55 13.36
CA GLN A 292 2.05 -26.40 14.15
C GLN A 292 2.44 -27.89 13.98
N MET A 293 3.68 -28.24 14.35
CA MET A 293 4.32 -29.53 14.01
C MET A 293 3.50 -30.74 14.43
N ASN A 294 2.99 -30.76 15.68
CA ASN A 294 2.20 -31.89 16.19
C ASN A 294 0.88 -32.07 15.43
N ARG A 295 0.18 -30.95 15.14
CA ARG A 295 -1.04 -30.97 14.34
C ARG A 295 -0.77 -31.41 12.91
N GLY A 296 0.32 -30.91 12.32
CA GLY A 296 0.77 -31.31 10.99
C GLY A 296 1.05 -32.80 10.88
N GLU A 297 1.77 -33.38 11.86
CA GLU A 297 2.02 -34.83 11.90
C GLU A 297 0.72 -35.64 12.06
N GLN A 298 -0.22 -35.18 12.89
CA GLN A 298 -1.53 -35.83 13.05
C GLN A 298 -2.35 -35.81 11.76
N SER A 299 -2.42 -34.66 11.08
CA SER A 299 -3.13 -34.54 9.80
C SER A 299 -2.50 -35.40 8.71
N LEU A 300 -1.15 -35.43 8.62
CA LEU A 300 -0.42 -36.31 7.69
C LEU A 300 -0.65 -37.80 8.01
N ALA A 301 -0.69 -38.20 9.28
CA ALA A 301 -0.98 -39.56 9.68
C ALA A 301 -2.40 -39.98 9.28
N ALA A 302 -3.38 -39.10 9.49
CA ALA A 302 -4.75 -39.33 9.05
C ALA A 302 -4.85 -39.43 7.51
N ALA A 303 -4.10 -38.59 6.77
CA ALA A 303 -4.03 -38.66 5.32
C ALA A 303 -3.42 -40.00 4.85
N ALA A 304 -2.38 -40.48 5.53
CA ALA A 304 -1.77 -41.80 5.23
C ALA A 304 -2.71 -42.98 5.51
N GLU A 305 -3.54 -42.89 6.53
CA GLU A 305 -4.52 -43.93 6.87
C GLU A 305 -5.67 -44.01 5.85
N LYS A 306 -6.19 -42.81 5.45
CA LYS A 306 -7.42 -42.70 4.66
C LYS A 306 -7.19 -42.55 3.15
N GLY A 307 -5.97 -42.29 2.73
CA GLY A 307 -5.62 -41.96 1.35
C GLY A 307 -5.33 -43.16 0.45
N THR A 308 -5.27 -42.84 -0.84
CA THR A 308 -4.76 -43.77 -1.88
C THR A 308 -3.30 -44.16 -1.58
N PRO A 309 -2.75 -45.20 -2.24
CA PRO A 309 -1.34 -45.57 -2.09
C PRO A 309 -0.38 -44.39 -2.33
N GLU A 310 -0.68 -43.52 -3.30
CA GLU A 310 0.10 -42.34 -3.64
C GLU A 310 0.05 -41.31 -2.50
N THR A 311 -1.16 -40.94 -2.04
CA THR A 311 -1.36 -40.01 -0.90
C THR A 311 -0.67 -40.53 0.35
N ARG A 312 -0.80 -41.82 0.64
CA ARG A 312 -0.13 -42.49 1.77
C ARG A 312 1.38 -42.39 1.67
N SER A 313 1.96 -42.66 0.50
CA SER A 313 3.40 -42.59 0.28
C SER A 313 3.94 -41.19 0.54
N VAL A 314 3.27 -40.14 0.03
CA VAL A 314 3.65 -38.75 0.23
C VAL A 314 3.56 -38.38 1.72
N ALA A 315 2.44 -38.71 2.38
CA ALA A 315 2.23 -38.39 3.79
C ALA A 315 3.28 -39.06 4.70
N LEU A 316 3.56 -40.36 4.50
CA LEU A 316 4.56 -41.08 5.29
C LEU A 316 5.99 -40.54 5.06
N GLY A 317 6.33 -40.18 3.81
CA GLY A 317 7.61 -39.54 3.51
C GLY A 317 7.81 -38.23 4.29
N ARG A 318 6.78 -37.41 4.35
CA ARG A 318 6.82 -36.16 5.13
C ARG A 318 6.91 -36.38 6.64
N ILE A 319 6.16 -37.34 7.19
CA ILE A 319 6.26 -37.71 8.62
C ILE A 319 7.69 -38.23 8.95
N ALA A 320 8.28 -39.04 8.10
CA ALA A 320 9.65 -39.50 8.31
C ALA A 320 10.65 -38.35 8.35
N GLY A 321 10.52 -37.36 7.47
CA GLY A 321 11.30 -36.13 7.49
C GLY A 321 11.17 -35.40 8.82
N LEU A 322 9.92 -35.15 9.29
CA LEU A 322 9.65 -34.47 10.56
C LEU A 322 10.29 -35.19 11.76
N ARG A 323 10.19 -36.53 11.84
CA ARG A 323 10.74 -37.32 12.94
C ARG A 323 12.27 -37.38 12.92
N ALA A 324 12.91 -37.40 11.75
CA ALA A 324 14.36 -37.34 11.63
C ALA A 324 14.95 -36.04 12.21
N MET A 325 14.22 -34.92 12.13
CA MET A 325 14.62 -33.63 12.68
C MET A 325 14.58 -33.58 14.19
N HIS A 326 13.54 -34.11 14.83
CA HIS A 326 13.43 -34.13 16.29
C HIS A 326 14.63 -34.84 16.94
N LYS A 327 15.21 -35.83 16.27
CA LYS A 327 16.34 -36.57 16.80
C LYS A 327 17.69 -35.84 16.77
N ARG A 328 17.89 -34.89 15.87
CA ARG A 328 19.14 -34.11 15.73
C ARG A 328 19.30 -32.97 16.74
N ARG A 329 18.21 -32.47 17.34
CA ARG A 329 18.17 -31.22 18.10
C ARG A 329 18.44 -31.32 19.60
N SER A 330 18.49 -32.52 20.16
CA SER A 330 18.67 -32.71 21.62
C SER A 330 20.08 -32.41 22.15
N LEU A 331 21.00 -31.90 21.33
CA LEU A 331 22.44 -31.80 21.66
C LEU A 331 22.98 -30.38 21.94
N LEU A 332 22.21 -29.31 21.77
CA LEU A 332 22.68 -27.94 21.98
C LEU A 332 22.08 -27.35 23.26
N GLN A 333 22.89 -27.07 24.28
CA GLN A 333 22.53 -26.26 25.45
C GLN A 333 23.03 -24.83 25.25
N PRO A 334 22.14 -23.87 24.89
CA PRO A 334 22.51 -22.47 24.75
C PRO A 334 22.61 -21.79 26.13
N ASN A 335 23.37 -20.69 26.20
CA ASN A 335 23.45 -19.87 27.40
C ASN A 335 22.17 -18.99 27.53
N LEU A 336 21.10 -19.59 28.05
CA LEU A 336 19.79 -18.94 28.22
C LEU A 336 19.86 -17.75 29.19
N THR A 337 20.75 -17.78 30.18
CA THR A 337 20.90 -16.68 31.13
C THR A 337 21.36 -15.42 30.42
N LEU A 338 22.40 -15.53 29.58
CA LEU A 338 22.91 -14.41 28.80
C LEU A 338 21.85 -13.83 27.86
N LEU A 339 21.08 -14.69 27.16
CA LEU A 339 20.03 -14.24 26.23
C LEU A 339 18.90 -13.52 26.98
N ARG A 340 18.52 -13.99 28.16
CA ARG A 340 17.54 -13.31 29.03
C ARG A 340 18.04 -11.94 29.52
N GLU A 341 19.28 -11.86 29.92
CA GLU A 341 19.91 -10.59 30.32
C GLU A 341 19.95 -9.59 29.17
N GLN A 342 20.33 -10.05 27.97
CA GLN A 342 20.32 -9.21 26.77
C GLN A 342 18.88 -8.76 26.38
N LEU A 343 17.89 -9.63 26.53
CA LEU A 343 16.50 -9.27 26.29
C LEU A 343 16.03 -8.17 27.24
N GLU A 344 16.29 -8.31 28.53
CA GLU A 344 15.89 -7.29 29.51
C GLU A 344 16.65 -5.96 29.32
N ALA A 345 17.92 -6.01 28.91
CA ALA A 345 18.69 -4.82 28.55
C ALA A 345 18.07 -4.12 27.32
N THR A 346 17.68 -4.89 26.28
CA THR A 346 17.05 -4.36 25.08
C THR A 346 15.67 -3.76 25.38
N LYS A 347 14.86 -4.38 26.26
CA LYS A 347 13.58 -3.81 26.73
C LYS A 347 13.77 -2.49 27.48
N ALA A 348 14.76 -2.43 28.36
CA ALA A 348 15.07 -1.19 29.09
C ALA A 348 15.48 -0.06 28.13
N GLN A 349 16.31 -0.37 27.13
CA GLN A 349 16.70 0.57 26.09
C GLN A 349 15.48 1.01 25.25
N GLN A 350 14.59 0.09 24.86
CA GLN A 350 13.36 0.39 24.14
C GLN A 350 12.48 1.38 24.91
N THR A 351 12.33 1.19 26.22
CA THR A 351 11.56 2.11 27.09
C THR A 351 12.15 3.53 27.08
N GLN A 352 13.47 3.64 27.15
CA GLN A 352 14.16 4.94 27.11
C GLN A 352 14.01 5.62 25.74
N VAL A 353 14.17 4.85 24.67
CA VAL A 353 13.99 5.33 23.28
C VAL A 353 12.55 5.78 23.07
N ALA A 354 11.56 5.02 23.53
CA ALA A 354 10.15 5.34 23.39
C ALA A 354 9.79 6.70 24.02
N ALA A 355 10.29 6.99 25.24
CA ALA A 355 10.07 8.28 25.88
C ALA A 355 10.62 9.46 25.04
N THR A 356 11.81 9.29 24.47
CA THR A 356 12.43 10.28 23.58
C THR A 356 11.61 10.48 22.29
N LEU A 357 11.22 9.39 21.65
CA LEU A 357 10.46 9.40 20.39
C LEU A 357 9.08 10.02 20.56
N VAL A 358 8.35 9.67 21.62
CA VAL A 358 7.04 10.28 21.92
C VAL A 358 7.15 11.79 22.09
N SER A 359 8.13 12.27 22.84
CA SER A 359 8.35 13.72 23.00
C SER A 359 8.65 14.42 21.67
N ARG A 360 9.48 13.81 20.81
CA ARG A 360 9.83 14.36 19.50
C ARG A 360 8.65 14.32 18.53
N ARG A 361 7.89 13.22 18.52
CA ARG A 361 6.65 13.07 17.75
C ARG A 361 5.65 14.16 18.08
N ASP A 362 5.37 14.37 19.38
CA ASP A 362 4.39 15.34 19.83
C ASP A 362 4.81 16.77 19.45
N ALA A 363 6.09 17.11 19.60
CA ALA A 363 6.62 18.38 19.09
C ALA A 363 6.50 18.52 17.57
N GLY A 364 6.66 17.43 16.80
CA GLY A 364 6.43 17.41 15.35
C GLY A 364 4.96 17.61 14.97
N ARG A 365 4.03 17.00 15.71
CA ARG A 365 2.59 17.21 15.54
C ARG A 365 2.18 18.68 15.78
N ASP A 366 2.73 19.31 16.78
CA ASP A 366 2.48 20.73 17.04
C ASP A 366 3.02 21.61 15.91
N GLN A 367 4.19 21.28 15.37
CA GLN A 367 4.76 21.94 14.19
C GLN A 367 3.84 21.79 12.97
N LEU A 368 3.36 20.57 12.68
CA LEU A 368 2.43 20.29 11.58
C LEU A 368 1.11 21.07 11.74
N LYS A 369 0.55 21.14 12.94
CA LYS A 369 -0.67 21.90 13.22
C LYS A 369 -0.48 23.40 12.94
N THR A 370 0.62 23.97 13.39
CA THR A 370 0.95 25.39 13.14
C THR A 370 1.13 25.66 11.66
N LEU A 371 1.80 24.76 10.96
CA LEU A 371 2.07 24.87 9.54
C LEU A 371 0.77 24.79 8.70
N ASN A 372 -0.14 23.88 9.03
CA ASN A 372 -1.43 23.77 8.35
C ASN A 372 -2.25 25.07 8.49
N ALA A 373 -2.29 25.67 9.67
CA ALA A 373 -2.97 26.96 9.86
C ALA A 373 -2.33 28.10 9.01
N ARG A 374 -1.00 28.08 8.86
CA ARG A 374 -0.30 29.02 7.99
C ARG A 374 -0.60 28.80 6.51
N LEU A 375 -0.66 27.56 6.07
CA LEU A 375 -1.02 27.20 4.69
C LEU A 375 -2.44 27.68 4.35
N GLU A 376 -3.39 27.53 5.25
CA GLU A 376 -4.75 28.05 5.07
C GLU A 376 -4.74 29.57 4.84
N SER A 377 -3.90 30.32 5.53
CA SER A 377 -3.79 31.76 5.33
C SER A 377 -3.22 32.15 3.96
N ILE A 378 -2.24 31.40 3.45
CA ILE A 378 -1.61 31.65 2.15
C ILE A 378 -2.56 31.32 0.98
N SER A 379 -3.40 30.29 1.11
CA SER A 379 -4.32 29.86 0.04
C SER A 379 -5.36 30.92 -0.34
N TYR A 380 -5.70 31.86 0.55
CA TYR A 380 -6.60 32.98 0.27
C TYR A 380 -5.95 34.11 -0.54
N GLU A 381 -4.63 34.15 -0.64
CA GLU A 381 -3.88 35.22 -1.32
C GLU A 381 -3.52 34.86 -2.78
N LEU A 382 -3.88 33.67 -3.27
CA LEU A 382 -3.60 33.26 -4.64
C LEU A 382 -4.42 34.06 -5.65
N PRO A 383 -3.81 34.65 -6.70
CA PRO A 383 -4.52 35.34 -7.75
C PRO A 383 -5.53 34.42 -8.47
N ASN A 384 -6.74 34.94 -8.72
CA ASN A 384 -7.76 34.19 -9.43
C ASN A 384 -7.51 34.22 -10.96
N PHE A 385 -6.76 33.26 -11.48
CA PHE A 385 -6.47 33.15 -12.92
C PHE A 385 -7.57 32.43 -13.74
N GLY A 386 -8.69 32.07 -13.12
CA GLY A 386 -9.70 31.14 -13.65
C GLY A 386 -10.50 31.58 -14.89
N ARG A 387 -10.15 32.69 -15.56
CA ARG A 387 -10.84 33.16 -16.77
C ARG A 387 -9.89 33.57 -17.91
N ILE A 388 -8.61 33.18 -17.84
CA ILE A 388 -7.62 33.63 -18.80
C ILE A 388 -7.25 32.49 -19.72
N ASP A 389 -7.34 32.74 -21.03
CA ASP A 389 -6.89 31.82 -22.06
C ASP A 389 -5.36 31.90 -22.14
N ILE A 390 -4.65 30.97 -21.44
CA ILE A 390 -3.21 31.02 -21.30
C ILE A 390 -2.56 30.50 -22.59
N ARG A 391 -1.73 31.33 -23.19
CA ARG A 391 -1.02 30.98 -24.42
C ARG A 391 0.07 29.94 -24.14
N SER A 392 0.03 28.81 -24.87
CA SER A 392 1.08 27.80 -24.79
C SER A 392 2.46 28.37 -25.14
N GLY A 393 3.48 28.06 -24.30
CA GLY A 393 4.83 28.60 -24.41
C GLY A 393 5.00 30.03 -23.88
N SER A 394 3.98 30.60 -23.22
CA SER A 394 4.04 31.93 -22.61
C SER A 394 4.86 31.95 -21.30
N ARG A 395 5.29 33.15 -20.88
CA ARG A 395 5.92 33.37 -19.58
C ARG A 395 4.95 33.06 -18.44
N LEU A 396 3.67 33.39 -18.62
CA LEU A 396 2.64 33.06 -17.66
C LEU A 396 2.51 31.53 -17.47
N GLU A 397 2.52 30.75 -18.53
CA GLU A 397 2.54 29.28 -18.42
C GLU A 397 3.75 28.78 -17.62
N THR A 398 4.92 29.40 -17.81
CA THR A 398 6.13 29.07 -17.04
C THR A 398 5.96 29.37 -15.55
N VAL A 399 5.37 30.53 -15.21
CA VAL A 399 5.08 30.90 -13.82
C VAL A 399 4.14 29.89 -13.18
N LEU A 400 3.07 29.50 -13.87
CA LEU A 400 2.09 28.55 -13.37
C LEU A 400 2.69 27.15 -13.15
N LYS A 401 3.53 26.67 -14.06
CA LYS A 401 4.28 25.41 -13.87
C LYS A 401 5.20 25.43 -12.65
N ASN A 402 5.80 26.59 -12.34
CA ASN A 402 6.57 26.73 -11.10
C ASN A 402 5.69 26.70 -9.86
N ILE A 403 4.52 27.35 -9.89
CA ILE A 403 3.53 27.28 -8.79
C ILE A 403 3.09 25.84 -8.57
N GLU A 404 2.79 25.08 -9.62
CA GLU A 404 2.47 23.64 -9.54
C GLU A 404 3.63 22.83 -8.93
N GLY A 405 4.89 23.14 -9.30
CA GLY A 405 6.07 22.51 -8.71
C GLY A 405 6.22 22.81 -7.21
N MET A 406 6.01 24.05 -6.82
CA MET A 406 6.03 24.49 -5.40
C MET A 406 4.94 23.78 -4.59
N ALA A 407 3.73 23.72 -5.14
CA ALA A 407 2.60 23.06 -4.51
C ALA A 407 2.87 21.56 -4.27
N ARG A 408 3.42 20.86 -5.28
CA ARG A 408 3.88 19.47 -5.14
C ARG A 408 4.91 19.30 -4.02
N SER A 409 5.88 20.18 -3.95
CA SER A 409 6.91 20.13 -2.91
C SER A 409 6.31 20.29 -1.50
N ILE A 410 5.30 21.14 -1.36
CA ILE A 410 4.55 21.31 -0.12
C ILE A 410 3.81 20.02 0.23
N ASP A 411 3.05 19.44 -0.71
CA ASP A 411 2.26 18.24 -0.50
C ASP A 411 3.15 17.05 -0.12
N THR A 412 4.22 16.79 -0.87
CA THR A 412 5.20 15.75 -0.55
C THR A 412 5.79 15.94 0.86
N THR A 413 6.13 17.18 1.23
CA THR A 413 6.72 17.45 2.55
C THR A 413 5.71 17.18 3.68
N LEU A 414 4.47 17.53 3.48
CA LEU A 414 3.43 17.32 4.48
C LEU A 414 3.01 15.85 4.57
N ASP A 415 2.89 15.15 3.44
CA ASP A 415 2.57 13.74 3.39
C ASP A 415 3.66 12.91 4.09
N HIS A 416 4.88 12.93 3.59
CA HIS A 416 5.99 12.16 4.13
C HIS A 416 6.37 12.60 5.56
N GLY A 417 6.29 13.89 5.87
CA GLY A 417 6.54 14.40 7.22
C GLY A 417 5.48 13.92 8.21
N SER A 418 4.21 13.95 7.83
CA SER A 418 3.09 13.45 8.64
C SER A 418 3.16 11.93 8.84
N TYR A 419 3.38 11.19 7.76
CA TYR A 419 3.60 9.75 7.79
C TYR A 419 4.70 9.36 8.77
N THR A 420 5.89 9.96 8.63
CA THR A 420 7.04 9.68 9.49
C THR A 420 6.77 9.99 10.97
N ILE A 421 6.13 11.14 11.26
CA ILE A 421 5.87 11.56 12.64
C ILE A 421 4.77 10.72 13.28
N ASN A 422 3.67 10.52 12.60
CA ASN A 422 2.51 9.82 13.15
C ASN A 422 2.73 8.31 13.27
N GLY A 423 3.46 7.71 12.33
CA GLY A 423 3.75 6.29 12.29
C GLY A 423 4.64 5.79 13.45
N ILE A 424 5.34 6.68 14.18
CA ILE A 424 6.10 6.30 15.38
C ILE A 424 5.19 5.65 16.44
N GLY A 425 3.96 6.13 16.57
CA GLY A 425 2.99 5.56 17.49
C GLY A 425 3.22 5.87 18.95
N SER A 426 2.74 5.00 19.84
CA SER A 426 2.74 5.20 21.30
C SER A 426 2.87 3.86 22.05
N LEU A 427 3.43 3.91 23.27
CA LEU A 427 3.38 2.83 24.27
C LEU A 427 2.46 3.18 25.45
N GLU A 428 1.68 4.25 25.36
CA GLU A 428 0.72 4.62 26.41
C GLU A 428 -0.37 3.55 26.49
N LYS A 429 -0.66 3.07 27.68
CA LYS A 429 -1.65 2.01 27.93
C LYS A 429 -2.99 2.37 27.30
N ASN A 430 -3.56 1.44 26.54
CA ASN A 430 -4.79 1.55 25.74
C ASN A 430 -4.69 2.52 24.55
N LYS A 431 -3.47 2.92 24.17
CA LYS A 431 -3.19 3.74 22.97
C LYS A 431 -1.89 3.27 22.30
N GLU A 432 -1.50 2.03 22.57
CA GLU A 432 -0.32 1.42 21.95
C GLU A 432 -0.52 1.34 20.43
N SER A 433 0.44 1.85 19.67
CA SER A 433 0.34 1.92 18.20
C SER A 433 1.70 2.16 17.54
N GLY A 434 1.78 1.91 16.23
CA GLY A 434 2.91 2.23 15.36
C GLY A 434 4.19 1.48 15.70
N LEU A 435 5.31 1.92 15.14
CA LEU A 435 6.60 1.24 15.27
C LEU A 435 7.06 1.00 16.72
N LEU A 436 6.68 1.86 17.64
CA LEU A 436 7.00 1.65 19.07
C LEU A 436 6.30 0.43 19.62
N LYS A 437 5.02 0.23 19.31
CA LYS A 437 4.25 -0.95 19.68
C LYS A 437 4.84 -2.20 19.03
N ASP A 438 5.16 -2.15 17.76
CA ASP A 438 5.73 -3.28 17.03
C ASP A 438 7.04 -3.77 17.65
N ASN A 439 7.96 -2.88 17.98
CA ASN A 439 9.19 -3.26 18.68
C ASN A 439 8.90 -3.87 20.06
N ALA A 440 7.92 -3.36 20.80
CA ALA A 440 7.55 -3.90 22.11
C ALA A 440 6.93 -5.30 21.98
N ASP A 441 6.08 -5.51 20.99
CA ASP A 441 5.47 -6.81 20.69
C ASP A 441 6.53 -7.84 20.26
N ILE A 442 7.45 -7.46 19.38
CA ILE A 442 8.59 -8.32 18.98
C ILE A 442 9.41 -8.74 20.20
N LEU A 443 9.74 -7.83 21.11
CA LEU A 443 10.48 -8.17 22.35
C LEU A 443 9.69 -9.11 23.27
N LYS A 444 8.36 -8.96 23.31
CA LYS A 444 7.46 -9.86 24.03
C LYS A 444 7.41 -11.24 23.37
N GLU A 445 7.32 -11.31 22.05
CA GLU A 445 7.38 -12.55 21.27
C GLU A 445 8.73 -13.27 21.47
N MET A 446 9.85 -12.55 21.48
CA MET A 446 11.17 -13.10 21.76
C MET A 446 11.27 -13.68 23.18
N GLN A 447 10.51 -13.18 24.14
CA GLN A 447 10.52 -13.69 25.51
C GLN A 447 9.89 -15.08 25.64
N ALA A 448 8.86 -15.37 24.85
CA ALA A 448 8.08 -16.61 24.98
C ALA A 448 8.96 -17.87 24.80
N PRO A 449 9.80 -18.03 23.75
CA PRO A 449 10.68 -19.19 23.61
C PRO A 449 11.71 -19.35 24.76
N LEU A 450 12.16 -18.24 25.36
CA LEU A 450 13.16 -18.27 26.45
C LEU A 450 12.56 -18.73 27.79
N ASN A 451 11.24 -18.63 27.97
CA ASN A 451 10.53 -18.94 29.21
C ASN A 451 9.91 -20.35 29.25
N VAL A 452 9.87 -21.06 28.12
CA VAL A 452 9.31 -22.42 28.04
C VAL A 452 10.26 -23.43 28.72
N SER A 453 9.71 -24.26 29.61
CA SER A 453 10.48 -25.32 30.28
C SER A 453 9.65 -26.63 30.34
N PRO A 454 10.15 -27.75 29.77
CA PRO A 454 11.37 -27.85 28.97
C PRO A 454 11.23 -27.12 27.62
N MET A 455 12.35 -26.60 27.09
CA MET A 455 12.34 -25.94 25.80
C MET A 455 11.92 -26.88 24.67
N THR A 456 11.10 -26.38 23.77
CA THR A 456 10.75 -27.11 22.55
C THR A 456 11.93 -27.13 21.57
N PRO A 457 12.02 -28.14 20.67
CA PRO A 457 13.04 -28.18 19.62
C PRO A 457 13.05 -26.89 18.76
N ASP A 458 11.87 -26.32 18.49
CA ASP A 458 11.73 -25.08 17.71
C ASP A 458 12.28 -23.87 18.47
N SER A 459 11.98 -23.74 19.77
CA SER A 459 12.56 -22.71 20.62
C SER A 459 14.08 -22.78 20.64
N ILE A 460 14.66 -23.99 20.78
CA ILE A 460 16.12 -24.21 20.78
C ILE A 460 16.73 -23.78 19.43
N ALA A 461 16.08 -24.13 18.33
CA ALA A 461 16.58 -23.82 16.99
C ALA A 461 16.58 -22.33 16.65
N LEU A 462 15.73 -21.54 17.32
CA LEU A 462 15.66 -20.09 17.15
C LEU A 462 16.77 -19.35 17.89
N LEU A 463 17.31 -19.93 18.98
CA LEU A 463 18.26 -19.25 19.87
C LEU A 463 19.52 -18.67 19.20
N PRO A 464 20.13 -19.31 18.18
CA PRO A 464 21.27 -18.73 17.47
C PRO A 464 20.97 -17.40 16.76
N SER A 465 19.70 -17.12 16.46
CA SER A 465 19.27 -15.90 15.78
C SER A 465 19.11 -14.69 16.71
N TYR A 466 19.03 -14.91 18.03
CA TYR A 466 18.78 -13.83 19.00
C TYR A 466 19.77 -12.66 18.96
N PRO A 467 21.09 -12.86 18.87
CA PRO A 467 22.02 -11.73 18.81
C PRO A 467 21.76 -10.82 17.59
N ARG A 468 21.39 -11.40 16.45
CA ARG A 468 21.07 -10.63 15.23
C ARG A 468 19.73 -9.91 15.39
N MET A 469 18.71 -10.57 15.93
CA MET A 469 17.41 -9.94 16.21
C MET A 469 17.55 -8.76 17.19
N PHE A 470 18.36 -8.87 18.25
CA PHE A 470 18.65 -7.72 19.13
C PHE A 470 19.34 -6.58 18.38
N SER A 471 20.26 -6.89 17.48
CA SER A 471 20.93 -5.89 16.64
C SER A 471 19.95 -5.16 15.73
N GLU A 472 19.03 -5.88 15.08
CA GLU A 472 18.01 -5.28 14.20
C GLU A 472 17.02 -4.39 14.97
N ILE A 473 16.57 -4.81 16.17
CA ILE A 473 15.70 -3.97 17.02
C ILE A 473 16.41 -2.69 17.41
N ASN A 474 17.70 -2.77 17.80
CA ASN A 474 18.47 -1.58 18.15
C ASN A 474 18.71 -0.67 16.94
N ALA A 475 18.94 -1.24 15.77
CA ALA A 475 19.07 -0.49 14.53
C ALA A 475 17.73 0.17 14.12
N SER A 476 16.59 -0.54 14.26
CA SER A 476 15.25 0.01 14.06
C SER A 476 15.00 1.23 14.98
N ASN A 477 15.36 1.13 16.27
CA ASN A 477 15.28 2.26 17.18
C ASN A 477 16.11 3.46 16.71
N GLY A 478 17.31 3.22 16.20
CA GLY A 478 18.18 4.24 15.62
C GLY A 478 17.56 4.90 14.39
N ASP A 479 16.97 4.11 13.50
CA ASP A 479 16.28 4.61 12.29
C ASP A 479 15.05 5.43 12.65
N MET A 480 14.24 4.99 13.62
CA MET A 480 13.09 5.76 14.12
C MET A 480 13.50 7.14 14.65
N ILE A 481 14.59 7.21 15.42
CA ILE A 481 15.11 8.49 15.94
C ILE A 481 15.50 9.40 14.78
N ARG A 482 16.28 8.88 13.82
CA ARG A 482 16.71 9.65 12.64
C ARG A 482 15.53 10.08 11.79
N ALA A 483 14.54 9.21 11.58
CA ALA A 483 13.34 9.49 10.81
C ALA A 483 12.54 10.66 11.40
N VAL A 484 12.25 10.61 12.71
CA VAL A 484 11.51 11.69 13.39
C VAL A 484 12.27 13.00 13.37
N ASP A 485 13.59 12.98 13.60
CA ASP A 485 14.40 14.20 13.57
C ASP A 485 14.45 14.80 12.16
N ALA A 486 14.61 13.97 11.13
CA ALA A 486 14.58 14.40 9.74
C ALA A 486 13.20 14.91 9.32
N GLY A 487 12.11 14.23 9.73
CA GLY A 487 10.73 14.66 9.47
C GLY A 487 10.44 16.02 10.11
N ARG A 488 10.83 16.23 11.34
CA ARG A 488 10.70 17.52 12.01
C ARG A 488 11.54 18.62 11.36
N ALA A 489 12.74 18.29 10.91
CA ALA A 489 13.59 19.24 10.20
C ALA A 489 12.99 19.64 8.85
N SER A 490 12.42 18.69 8.09
CA SER A 490 11.74 19.01 6.82
C SER A 490 10.52 19.93 7.02
N ILE A 491 9.75 19.73 8.10
CA ILE A 491 8.62 20.59 8.47
C ILE A 491 9.11 22.00 8.83
N ALA A 492 10.18 22.12 9.59
CA ALA A 492 10.77 23.41 9.91
C ALA A 492 11.31 24.15 8.66
N MET A 493 11.92 23.41 7.72
CA MET A 493 12.33 23.94 6.43
C MET A 493 11.13 24.41 5.59
N LEU A 494 10.03 23.66 5.63
CA LEU A 494 8.80 24.05 4.93
C LEU A 494 8.24 25.38 5.45
N ASP A 495 8.30 25.64 6.75
CA ASP A 495 7.89 26.91 7.33
C ASP A 495 8.68 28.09 6.73
N VAL A 496 9.99 27.92 6.51
CA VAL A 496 10.83 28.89 5.79
C VAL A 496 10.41 29.02 4.33
N GLY A 497 10.24 27.89 3.64
CA GLY A 497 9.82 27.86 2.22
C GLY A 497 8.47 28.52 1.98
N LEU A 498 7.54 28.43 2.93
CA LEU A 498 6.27 29.17 2.88
C LEU A 498 6.46 30.68 3.01
N GLY A 499 7.48 31.13 3.73
CA GLY A 499 7.88 32.55 3.74
C GLY A 499 8.37 33.03 2.37
N ASP A 500 9.19 32.21 1.70
CA ASP A 500 9.66 32.50 0.34
C ASP A 500 8.52 32.49 -0.67
N LEU A 501 7.57 31.55 -0.53
CA LEU A 501 6.35 31.50 -1.33
C LEU A 501 5.49 32.76 -1.16
N ASP A 502 5.28 33.22 0.06
CA ASP A 502 4.53 34.46 0.35
C ASP A 502 5.16 35.69 -0.32
N ILE A 503 6.50 35.80 -0.28
CA ILE A 503 7.25 36.86 -0.99
C ILE A 503 7.04 36.76 -2.50
N PHE A 504 7.09 35.56 -3.07
CA PHE A 504 6.85 35.34 -4.48
C PHE A 504 5.42 35.69 -4.89
N LEU A 505 4.41 35.25 -4.13
CA LEU A 505 3.00 35.54 -4.43
C LEU A 505 2.68 37.04 -4.36
N LYS A 506 3.28 37.78 -3.42
CA LYS A 506 3.18 39.23 -3.35
C LYS A 506 3.80 39.90 -4.57
N ALA A 507 4.99 39.45 -5.01
CA ALA A 507 5.62 39.95 -6.23
C ALA A 507 4.75 39.64 -7.47
N LEU A 508 4.21 38.43 -7.54
CA LEU A 508 3.29 38.01 -8.63
C LEU A 508 2.03 38.92 -8.66
N HIS A 509 1.45 39.20 -7.51
CA HIS A 509 0.27 40.06 -7.40
C HIS A 509 0.56 41.50 -7.86
N GLN A 510 1.77 41.99 -7.60
CA GLN A 510 2.18 43.35 -7.98
C GLN A 510 2.54 43.50 -9.46
N HIS A 511 3.09 42.44 -10.06
CA HIS A 511 3.71 42.49 -11.40
C HIS A 511 3.01 41.63 -12.46
N ALA A 512 2.04 40.79 -12.15
CA ALA A 512 1.34 39.97 -13.14
C ALA A 512 0.23 40.77 -13.86
N ASN A 513 0.62 41.73 -14.67
CA ASN A 513 -0.30 42.37 -15.61
C ASN A 513 -0.43 41.48 -16.86
N ILE A 514 -1.54 40.74 -16.95
CA ILE A 514 -1.80 39.81 -18.04
C ILE A 514 -2.37 40.61 -19.22
N ASP A 515 -1.73 40.46 -20.36
CA ASP A 515 -2.17 41.09 -21.61
C ASP A 515 -3.35 40.37 -22.25
N TYR A 516 -3.88 40.92 -23.33
CA TYR A 516 -5.00 40.37 -24.11
C TYR A 516 -4.70 39.00 -24.70
N PHE A 517 -3.41 38.64 -24.83
CA PHE A 517 -2.97 37.35 -25.41
C PHE A 517 -2.68 36.28 -24.33
N GLY A 518 -3.02 36.54 -23.08
CA GLY A 518 -2.81 35.58 -21.98
C GLY A 518 -1.33 35.40 -21.59
N ASP A 519 -0.52 36.45 -21.68
CA ASP A 519 0.89 36.44 -21.24
C ASP A 519 1.21 37.65 -20.34
N ILE A 520 2.34 37.63 -19.68
CA ILE A 520 2.88 38.74 -18.90
C ILE A 520 4.07 39.38 -19.64
N SER A 521 4.31 40.66 -19.40
CA SER A 521 5.42 41.38 -20.03
C SER A 521 6.78 40.80 -19.60
N GLN A 522 7.83 40.98 -20.43
CA GLN A 522 9.19 40.55 -20.08
C GLN A 522 9.69 41.27 -18.82
N ASN A 523 9.33 42.53 -18.62
CA ASN A 523 9.74 43.32 -17.45
C ASN A 523 9.08 42.77 -16.18
N ASP A 524 7.79 42.50 -16.22
CA ASP A 524 7.06 41.90 -15.10
C ASP A 524 7.58 40.49 -14.77
N TYR A 525 7.81 39.68 -15.79
CA TYR A 525 8.43 38.36 -15.60
C TYR A 525 9.80 38.46 -14.92
N ASN A 526 10.66 39.38 -15.35
CA ASN A 526 11.97 39.61 -14.74
C ASN A 526 11.88 40.10 -13.29
N ALA A 527 10.81 40.84 -12.94
CA ALA A 527 10.58 41.32 -11.58
C ALA A 527 10.20 40.19 -10.61
N ILE A 528 9.45 39.19 -11.07
CA ILE A 528 9.02 38.04 -10.24
C ILE A 528 10.03 36.88 -10.24
N LEU A 529 10.85 36.74 -11.25
CA LEU A 529 11.77 35.61 -11.45
C LEU A 529 12.68 35.30 -10.23
N PRO A 530 13.31 36.28 -9.54
CA PRO A 530 14.17 36.00 -8.39
C PRO A 530 13.43 35.36 -7.22
N SER A 531 12.26 35.90 -6.82
CA SER A 531 11.45 35.36 -5.72
C SER A 531 10.85 34.00 -6.08
N MET A 532 10.39 33.80 -7.33
CA MET A 532 9.92 32.53 -7.85
C MET A 532 11.00 31.46 -7.77
N SER A 533 12.24 31.78 -8.20
CA SER A 533 13.37 30.85 -8.15
C SER A 533 13.72 30.48 -6.70
N THR A 534 13.74 31.45 -5.79
CA THR A 534 14.02 31.22 -4.36
C THR A 534 12.97 30.31 -3.72
N ALA A 535 11.69 30.59 -3.93
CA ALA A 535 10.60 29.77 -3.39
C ALA A 535 10.63 28.34 -3.94
N ASN A 536 10.87 28.18 -5.23
CA ASN A 536 10.95 26.86 -5.87
C ASN A 536 12.12 26.03 -5.33
N ASP A 537 13.31 26.62 -5.18
CA ASP A 537 14.49 25.95 -4.63
C ASP A 537 14.31 25.60 -3.14
N SER A 538 13.79 26.51 -2.36
CA SER A 538 13.51 26.33 -0.93
C SER A 538 12.51 25.18 -0.70
N LEU A 539 11.35 25.21 -1.36
CA LEU A 539 10.32 24.20 -1.24
C LEU A 539 10.76 22.83 -1.81
N GLY A 540 11.50 22.81 -2.92
CA GLY A 540 12.05 21.57 -3.48
C GLY A 540 12.99 20.86 -2.50
N LYS A 541 13.81 21.59 -1.75
CA LYS A 541 14.69 21.01 -0.71
C LYS A 541 13.88 20.40 0.44
N THR A 542 12.74 20.96 0.80
CA THR A 542 11.90 20.40 1.87
C THR A 542 11.32 19.05 1.47
N ALA A 543 10.83 18.92 0.24
CA ALA A 543 10.28 17.66 -0.28
C ALA A 543 11.33 16.53 -0.27
N VAL A 544 12.55 16.83 -0.73
CA VAL A 544 13.67 15.87 -0.71
C VAL A 544 13.99 15.44 0.74
N ALA A 545 14.01 16.38 1.68
CA ALA A 545 14.28 16.09 3.09
C ALA A 545 13.17 15.23 3.73
N ALA A 546 11.91 15.49 3.39
CA ALA A 546 10.77 14.71 3.88
C ALA A 546 10.76 13.29 3.31
N SER A 547 11.04 13.11 2.02
CA SER A 547 11.17 11.80 1.40
C SER A 547 12.31 10.98 2.03
N ALA A 548 13.45 11.62 2.34
CA ALA A 548 14.53 10.96 3.05
C ALA A 548 14.13 10.53 4.48
N ALA A 549 13.28 11.30 5.16
CA ALA A 549 12.75 10.94 6.47
C ALA A 549 11.80 9.72 6.38
N ALA A 550 10.90 9.70 5.40
CA ALA A 550 10.03 8.55 5.15
C ALA A 550 10.82 7.28 4.82
N GLN A 551 11.91 7.39 4.05
CA GLN A 551 12.78 6.27 3.75
C GLN A 551 13.44 5.68 5.02
N LEU A 552 13.90 6.52 5.95
CA LEU A 552 14.43 6.06 7.24
C LEU A 552 13.36 5.36 8.08
N PHE A 553 12.13 5.85 8.04
CA PHE A 553 10.99 5.24 8.70
C PHE A 553 10.71 3.83 8.14
N ASN A 554 10.64 3.68 6.81
CA ASN A 554 10.43 2.40 6.15
C ASN A 554 11.60 1.42 6.39
N MET A 555 12.84 1.92 6.53
CA MET A 555 13.97 1.08 6.98
C MET A 555 13.73 0.51 8.37
N ALA A 556 13.22 1.32 9.31
CA ALA A 556 12.89 0.84 10.66
C ALA A 556 11.84 -0.27 10.63
N ARG A 557 10.79 -0.13 9.81
CA ARG A 557 9.75 -1.16 9.59
C ARG A 557 10.33 -2.43 8.94
N SER A 558 11.16 -2.27 7.90
CA SER A 558 11.82 -3.42 7.25
C SER A 558 12.63 -4.26 8.25
N ARG A 559 13.31 -3.63 9.22
CA ARG A 559 14.06 -4.35 10.29
C ARG A 559 13.13 -5.10 11.23
N GLN A 560 12.01 -4.50 11.58
CA GLN A 560 10.98 -5.15 12.40
C GLN A 560 10.41 -6.38 11.69
N LEU A 561 10.07 -6.25 10.43
CA LEU A 561 9.53 -7.35 9.62
C LEU A 561 10.57 -8.46 9.37
N GLU A 562 11.84 -8.13 9.13
CA GLU A 562 12.93 -9.09 9.06
C GLU A 562 13.04 -9.90 10.36
N THR A 563 12.96 -9.22 11.51
CA THR A 563 12.96 -9.85 12.83
C THR A 563 11.72 -10.74 13.03
N ARG A 564 10.53 -10.28 12.63
CA ARG A 564 9.28 -11.06 12.71
C ARG A 564 9.31 -12.30 11.82
N VAL A 565 9.79 -12.19 10.58
CA VAL A 565 10.00 -13.36 9.69
C VAL A 565 10.94 -14.39 10.35
N THR A 566 11.98 -13.93 11.03
CA THR A 566 12.87 -14.81 11.80
C THR A 566 12.13 -15.48 12.97
N LEU A 567 11.33 -14.74 13.74
CA LEU A 567 10.56 -15.25 14.89
C LEU A 567 9.50 -16.27 14.52
N LEU A 568 8.94 -16.22 13.31
CA LEU A 568 8.06 -17.27 12.79
C LEU A 568 8.73 -18.66 12.81
N GLY A 569 10.05 -18.72 12.96
CA GLY A 569 10.83 -19.96 12.96
C GLY A 569 10.79 -20.70 11.63
N VAL A 570 10.41 -20.03 10.52
CA VAL A 570 10.33 -20.65 9.17
C VAL A 570 11.66 -21.17 8.64
N GLY A 571 12.76 -20.77 9.22
CA GLY A 571 14.11 -21.26 8.90
C GLY A 571 14.68 -22.26 9.91
N THR A 572 13.92 -22.70 10.91
CA THR A 572 14.44 -23.57 11.96
C THR A 572 14.63 -25.01 11.51
N THR A 573 13.99 -25.42 10.39
CA THR A 573 14.10 -26.76 9.82
C THR A 573 14.16 -26.69 8.30
N PRO A 574 14.74 -27.68 7.61
CA PRO A 574 14.73 -27.73 6.15
C PRO A 574 13.32 -27.64 5.55
N GLU A 575 12.32 -28.27 6.18
CA GLU A 575 10.94 -28.29 5.69
C GLU A 575 10.25 -26.94 5.87
N ARG A 576 10.43 -26.29 7.03
CA ARG A 576 9.91 -24.94 7.25
C ARG A 576 10.64 -23.93 6.37
N TYR A 577 11.94 -24.10 6.17
CA TYR A 577 12.69 -23.29 5.24
C TYR A 577 12.22 -23.47 3.78
N ALA A 578 11.82 -24.68 3.38
CA ALA A 578 11.22 -24.91 2.08
C ALA A 578 9.92 -24.11 1.87
N SER A 579 9.14 -23.89 2.92
CA SER A 579 7.97 -23.02 2.84
C SER A 579 8.35 -21.55 2.62
N LEU A 580 9.42 -21.05 3.26
CA LEU A 580 9.96 -19.71 2.98
C LEU A 580 10.45 -19.60 1.54
N GLN A 581 11.17 -20.60 1.04
CA GLN A 581 11.60 -20.64 -0.37
C GLN A 581 10.41 -20.59 -1.33
N LYS A 582 9.32 -21.29 -0.99
CA LYS A 582 8.08 -21.25 -1.78
C LYS A 582 7.48 -19.84 -1.77
N SER A 583 7.39 -19.19 -0.61
CA SER A 583 6.92 -17.80 -0.49
C SER A 583 7.77 -16.83 -1.33
N LEU A 584 9.09 -16.94 -1.25
CA LEU A 584 10.01 -16.10 -2.02
C LEU A 584 9.84 -16.32 -3.54
N ARG A 585 9.75 -17.57 -3.98
CA ARG A 585 9.56 -17.88 -5.41
C ARG A 585 8.26 -17.30 -5.95
N VAL A 586 7.18 -17.37 -5.18
CA VAL A 586 5.88 -16.83 -5.57
C VAL A 586 5.92 -15.29 -5.63
N ARG A 587 6.52 -14.64 -4.62
CA ARG A 587 6.48 -13.18 -4.47
C ARG A 587 7.50 -12.44 -5.33
N VAL A 588 8.74 -12.88 -5.33
CA VAL A 588 9.84 -12.19 -6.03
C VAL A 588 10.39 -13.00 -7.20
N LYS A 589 9.74 -14.13 -7.55
CA LYS A 589 10.09 -15.00 -8.69
C LYS A 589 11.51 -15.53 -8.67
N THR A 590 12.12 -15.57 -7.50
CA THR A 590 13.46 -16.13 -7.28
C THR A 590 13.50 -16.92 -5.97
N GLU A 591 14.48 -17.78 -5.83
CA GLU A 591 14.72 -18.54 -4.60
C GLU A 591 15.84 -17.88 -3.79
N GLY A 592 15.72 -17.92 -2.47
CA GLY A 592 16.79 -17.55 -1.56
C GLY A 592 17.90 -18.62 -1.56
N LEU A 593 18.84 -18.47 -0.63
CA LEU A 593 19.89 -19.47 -0.40
C LEU A 593 19.30 -20.82 -0.01
N SER A 594 20.02 -21.92 -0.26
CA SER A 594 19.62 -23.21 0.28
C SER A 594 19.68 -23.20 1.82
N TYR A 595 18.89 -24.08 2.46
CA TYR A 595 18.93 -24.23 3.93
C TYR A 595 20.34 -24.49 4.46
N ALA A 596 21.11 -25.33 3.76
CA ALA A 596 22.49 -25.64 4.13
C ALA A 596 23.40 -24.40 4.05
N ALA A 597 23.28 -23.59 2.99
CA ALA A 597 24.05 -22.37 2.83
C ALA A 597 23.69 -21.32 3.89
N MET A 598 22.39 -21.12 4.18
CA MET A 598 21.92 -20.23 5.24
C MET A 598 22.46 -20.65 6.60
N SER A 599 22.32 -21.93 6.95
CA SER A 599 22.76 -22.47 8.24
C SER A 599 24.28 -22.41 8.41
N HIS A 600 25.04 -22.67 7.34
CA HIS A 600 26.50 -22.58 7.35
C HIS A 600 26.99 -21.15 7.56
N ALA A 601 26.36 -20.17 6.93
CA ALA A 601 26.67 -18.74 7.08
C ALA A 601 26.12 -18.13 8.40
N GLY A 602 25.34 -18.88 9.16
CA GLY A 602 24.73 -18.39 10.42
C GLY A 602 23.72 -17.27 10.20
N LEU A 603 23.08 -17.22 9.03
CA LEU A 603 22.08 -16.22 8.68
C LEU A 603 20.72 -16.55 9.28
N THR A 604 19.93 -15.52 9.57
CA THR A 604 18.55 -15.68 9.97
C THR A 604 17.65 -15.88 8.73
N PRO A 605 16.47 -16.51 8.88
CA PRO A 605 15.48 -16.58 7.79
C PRO A 605 15.05 -15.20 7.26
N GLY A 606 14.90 -14.22 8.15
CA GLY A 606 14.57 -12.85 7.79
C GLY A 606 15.66 -12.20 6.93
N GLU A 607 16.94 -12.36 7.30
CA GLU A 607 18.06 -11.87 6.49
C GLU A 607 18.08 -12.50 5.09
N VAL A 608 17.79 -13.80 4.98
CA VAL A 608 17.72 -14.48 3.67
C VAL A 608 16.53 -13.96 2.86
N ALA A 609 15.38 -13.74 3.49
CA ALA A 609 14.23 -13.16 2.83
C ALA A 609 14.54 -11.74 2.32
N ALA A 610 15.05 -10.87 3.18
CA ALA A 610 15.45 -9.50 2.82
C ALA A 610 16.50 -9.50 1.70
N ALA A 611 17.58 -10.31 1.81
CA ALA A 611 18.61 -10.40 0.79
C ALA A 611 18.08 -10.88 -0.56
N THR A 612 17.10 -11.79 -0.55
CA THR A 612 16.48 -12.32 -1.77
C THR A 612 15.61 -11.24 -2.45
N ILE A 613 14.84 -10.48 -1.68
CA ILE A 613 14.04 -9.35 -2.18
C ILE A 613 14.97 -8.28 -2.78
N VAL A 614 16.01 -7.86 -2.05
CA VAL A 614 17.00 -6.88 -2.55
C VAL A 614 17.70 -7.37 -3.81
N ALA A 615 18.03 -8.65 -3.88
CA ALA A 615 18.67 -9.25 -5.06
C ALA A 615 17.75 -9.21 -6.28
N ALA A 616 16.46 -9.51 -6.10
CA ALA A 616 15.45 -9.46 -7.16
C ALA A 616 15.27 -8.03 -7.68
N ASP A 617 15.14 -7.04 -6.80
CA ASP A 617 14.99 -5.65 -7.18
C ASP A 617 16.23 -5.10 -7.91
N THR A 618 17.42 -5.43 -7.42
CA THR A 618 18.68 -4.92 -7.97
C THR A 618 19.30 -5.81 -9.05
N ASN A 619 18.57 -6.82 -9.52
CA ASN A 619 19.01 -7.80 -10.53
C ASN A 619 20.39 -8.42 -10.21
N THR A 620 20.55 -8.89 -8.98
CA THR A 620 21.77 -9.53 -8.47
C THR A 620 21.46 -10.89 -7.84
N SER A 621 22.45 -11.56 -7.24
CA SER A 621 22.18 -12.78 -6.48
C SER A 621 22.05 -12.49 -4.98
N PRO A 622 21.23 -13.27 -4.22
CA PRO A 622 21.17 -13.16 -2.77
C PRO A 622 22.54 -13.30 -2.10
N SER A 623 23.40 -14.18 -2.62
CA SER A 623 24.77 -14.34 -2.11
C SER A 623 25.62 -13.06 -2.28
N ALA A 624 25.46 -12.32 -3.39
CA ALA A 624 26.19 -11.07 -3.60
C ALA A 624 25.72 -9.97 -2.63
N VAL A 625 24.41 -9.92 -2.31
CA VAL A 625 23.87 -9.00 -1.30
C VAL A 625 24.45 -9.30 0.08
N ILE A 626 24.46 -10.57 0.48
CA ILE A 626 24.98 -11.02 1.77
C ILE A 626 26.49 -10.76 1.87
N GLN A 627 27.26 -11.11 0.84
CA GLN A 627 28.69 -10.85 0.81
C GLN A 627 29.03 -9.35 0.96
N GLN A 628 28.21 -8.48 0.33
CA GLN A 628 28.36 -7.04 0.48
C GLN A 628 28.04 -6.59 1.90
N ALA A 629 27.00 -7.14 2.53
CA ALA A 629 26.64 -6.84 3.91
C ALA A 629 27.78 -7.23 4.88
N GLU A 630 28.31 -8.44 4.75
CA GLU A 630 29.41 -8.95 5.58
C GLU A 630 30.70 -8.13 5.38
N SER A 631 31.11 -7.85 4.14
CA SER A 631 32.34 -7.12 3.84
C SER A 631 32.31 -5.65 4.29
N SER A 632 31.14 -5.05 4.30
CA SER A 632 30.91 -3.66 4.74
C SER A 632 30.52 -3.51 6.21
N HIS A 633 30.33 -4.61 6.93
CA HIS A 633 29.78 -4.64 8.30
C HIS A 633 28.44 -3.90 8.43
N ARG A 634 27.58 -4.05 7.42
CA ARG A 634 26.23 -3.46 7.35
C ARG A 634 25.17 -4.54 7.38
N THR A 635 23.96 -4.18 7.78
CA THR A 635 22.79 -5.06 7.70
C THR A 635 22.28 -5.17 6.26
N ILE A 636 21.40 -6.13 5.97
CA ILE A 636 20.78 -6.28 4.66
C ILE A 636 19.92 -5.04 4.31
N VAL A 637 19.20 -4.48 5.29
CA VAL A 637 18.40 -3.26 5.11
C VAL A 637 19.28 -2.06 4.74
N ASP A 638 20.47 -1.92 5.36
CA ASP A 638 21.43 -0.88 4.98
C ASP A 638 21.96 -1.08 3.55
N ILE A 639 22.14 -2.32 3.11
CA ILE A 639 22.57 -2.63 1.74
C ILE A 639 21.46 -2.31 0.73
N ALA A 640 20.19 -2.61 1.06
CA ALA A 640 19.05 -2.22 0.22
C ALA A 640 19.07 -0.70 -0.06
N ASN A 641 19.17 0.09 1.00
CA ASN A 641 19.26 1.54 0.88
C ASN A 641 20.51 2.01 0.08
N ALA A 642 21.68 1.42 0.35
CA ALA A 642 22.92 1.75 -0.37
C ALA A 642 22.87 1.40 -1.86
N ARG A 643 22.06 0.44 -2.27
CA ARG A 643 21.81 0.07 -3.66
C ARG A 643 20.72 0.91 -4.33
N GLY A 644 20.09 1.82 -3.59
CA GLY A 644 19.02 2.69 -4.07
C GLY A 644 17.68 1.99 -4.22
N MET A 645 17.49 0.84 -3.56
CA MET A 645 16.18 0.21 -3.47
C MET A 645 15.22 1.13 -2.70
N HIS A 646 13.99 1.24 -3.18
CA HIS A 646 12.95 1.97 -2.46
C HIS A 646 12.63 1.23 -1.15
N ALA A 647 12.74 1.92 -0.01
CA ALA A 647 12.63 1.26 1.28
C ALA A 647 11.22 0.69 1.53
N GLY A 648 10.18 1.32 1.01
CA GLY A 648 8.80 0.82 1.05
C GLY A 648 8.64 -0.55 0.37
N SER A 649 9.34 -0.79 -0.75
CA SER A 649 9.26 -2.08 -1.44
C SER A 649 9.80 -3.23 -0.61
N LEU A 650 10.94 -3.06 0.08
CA LEU A 650 11.47 -4.10 0.97
C LEU A 650 10.48 -4.43 2.09
N GLU A 651 9.91 -3.40 2.68
CA GLU A 651 8.90 -3.51 3.72
C GLU A 651 7.66 -4.27 3.25
N ILE A 652 7.06 -3.84 2.13
CA ILE A 652 5.87 -4.46 1.54
C ILE A 652 6.09 -5.95 1.32
N PHE A 653 7.19 -6.35 0.69
CA PHE A 653 7.45 -7.76 0.39
C PHE A 653 7.77 -8.59 1.63
N LEU A 654 8.47 -8.05 2.64
CA LEU A 654 8.66 -8.72 3.93
C LEU A 654 7.33 -8.87 4.68
N GLY A 655 6.47 -7.85 4.65
CA GLY A 655 5.13 -7.86 5.22
C GLY A 655 4.26 -8.95 4.58
N LEU A 656 4.20 -9.02 3.26
CA LEU A 656 3.46 -10.05 2.52
C LEU A 656 3.97 -11.48 2.83
N ILE A 657 5.29 -11.67 3.02
CA ILE A 657 5.83 -12.95 3.45
C ILE A 657 5.40 -13.26 4.88
N TYR A 658 5.52 -12.29 5.81
CA TYR A 658 5.14 -12.47 7.21
C TYR A 658 3.66 -12.85 7.35
N LEU A 659 2.75 -12.13 6.71
CA LEU A 659 1.31 -12.34 6.78
C LEU A 659 0.87 -13.74 6.33
N ASN A 660 1.63 -14.41 5.48
CA ASN A 660 1.34 -15.78 5.05
C ASN A 660 1.43 -16.84 6.17
N TYR A 661 2.07 -16.50 7.29
CA TYR A 661 2.38 -17.44 8.38
C TYR A 661 1.65 -17.14 9.69
N VAL A 662 0.93 -16.03 9.81
CA VAL A 662 0.19 -15.70 11.04
C VAL A 662 -1.16 -16.39 11.07
N ASP A 663 -1.61 -16.80 12.26
CA ASP A 663 -2.86 -17.58 12.44
C ASP A 663 -4.13 -16.75 12.16
N ASP A 664 -4.07 -15.46 12.41
CA ASP A 664 -5.19 -14.53 12.24
C ASP A 664 -4.69 -13.25 11.54
N PRO A 665 -4.61 -13.26 10.21
CA PRO A 665 -4.12 -12.10 9.46
C PRO A 665 -5.02 -10.86 9.66
N GLU A 666 -6.31 -11.00 9.98
CA GLU A 666 -7.19 -9.87 10.25
C GLU A 666 -6.79 -9.10 11.52
N LYS A 667 -6.22 -9.79 12.53
CA LYS A 667 -5.69 -9.14 13.75
C LYS A 667 -4.29 -8.58 13.57
N GLU A 668 -3.45 -9.28 12.81
CA GLU A 668 -2.05 -8.89 12.64
C GLU A 668 -1.86 -7.72 11.68
N ALA A 669 -2.74 -7.56 10.69
CA ALA A 669 -2.71 -6.43 9.77
C ALA A 669 -2.83 -5.07 10.48
N HIS A 670 -3.57 -5.02 11.61
CA HIS A 670 -3.68 -3.81 12.43
C HIS A 670 -2.39 -3.47 13.18
N ASN A 671 -1.46 -4.42 13.30
CA ASN A 671 -0.18 -4.21 13.96
C ASN A 671 0.95 -3.86 12.99
N VAL A 672 0.71 -3.98 11.68
CA VAL A 672 1.72 -3.74 10.63
C VAL A 672 1.49 -2.38 9.93
N THR A 673 0.28 -1.84 10.01
CA THR A 673 -0.07 -0.50 9.52
C THR A 673 -0.14 0.51 10.66
#